data_1108712f4b9c5ae8cec411a480dab2e5
#
_entry.id   1108712f4b9c5ae8cec411a480dab2e5
#
_cell.length_a   1.000
_cell.length_b   1.000
_cell.length_c   1.000
_cell.angle_alpha   90.00
_cell.angle_beta   90.00
_cell.angle_gamma   90.00
#
_symmetry.space_group_name_H-M   'P 1'
#
loop_
_entity.id
_entity.type
_entity.pdbx_description
1 polymer ?
#
loop_
_entity_poly.entity_id
_entity_poly.type
_entity_poly.pdbx_seq_one_letter_code
_entity_poly.pdbx_strand_id
1 'polypeptide(L)'
;MTKSKPTAKRGPARGKNRAALSAQQTIPYVEMLKDGICKVREGYYTKTIAYEDINYSVASTEDQAAIFDNWCSFLNYFDSALPFQLSFVNHRSRGGGRYKVNIPPAQDDFDSIRAEYTDMLKRQIARSNNGIERFKYITFGIPAADLAAARPRLERVEADILNNFKKLGVHARALDGRERLEALHGQLHPAGRAQAGGQESFRFAWGAIPKTGMGTKDFIVPSSFDFRQPRTFRVGQSWGAASYLQIMASELSDKILLEMLELDAEMAVTLHVQTVDQTKAIKTVKGKISDIDKMKVEEQRKATRSGYDPDILPPDLITYAKDAAALLADLQNRNERMFLLTFLVLNLAPTRERLENDVFTISGIAQKHNCALRRLDWQQEQGYMSSLALGWNGIEIQRGMTTSSTAIFIPFMTRELRMGGQSLYYGMNALSGNVIMADRKQLKNPNGLFLGTPGSGKSFAAKREIVNVFLTMPEDDIVIADPEGDYYPLVHRLGGQVVKLTPSASSGTYINPMDITPDYADDEDPLSLKSDFILSLCELIVGGRGGLAPVEKTVIDRAVRTVYRPYLADPAPERMPILQNLYEELLRQPEPEARRVASALELYCTGSLNLFNHRTNVEVSNRLLCYDIKSLGKMLKKIGLLILTDQIWGRVTANRDRHKSTWVYQDEFHVLLSDPQVGAYCVEIFRRFRKWGAIPSGITQNVKSLLESSEIESIFGNCDFLYMLSQAAGDREVLASHLGISPHQLSYVTHSGSGEGLLFYGDTAIPFVDRFPRDTELYALLTTKPEDKANDRKEE
;
A
#
# COMPACT_ATOMS: atom_id res chain seq x y z
N MET A 1 35.12 -79.96 29.40
CA MET A 1 35.91 -79.61 28.20
C MET A 1 35.10 -79.85 26.95
N THR A 2 34.60 -78.74 26.33
CA THR A 2 34.35 -78.66 24.90
C THR A 2 33.93 -77.21 24.60
N LYS A 3 34.76 -76.45 23.87
CA LYS A 3 34.56 -75.10 23.49
C LYS A 3 33.50 -75.05 22.39
N SER A 4 32.39 -74.35 22.60
CA SER A 4 31.49 -73.99 21.56
C SER A 4 31.96 -72.70 20.84
N LYS A 5 32.05 -72.72 19.49
CA LYS A 5 32.37 -71.60 18.61
C LYS A 5 31.20 -70.65 18.58
N PRO A 6 31.42 -69.31 18.51
CA PRO A 6 30.35 -68.34 18.35
C PRO A 6 29.88 -68.35 16.89
N THR A 7 28.55 -68.46 16.71
CA THR A 7 27.88 -68.31 15.43
C THR A 7 27.93 -66.85 14.98
N ALA A 8 28.43 -66.58 13.77
CA ALA A 8 28.45 -65.30 13.11
C ALA A 8 27.01 -64.77 12.94
N LYS A 9 26.72 -63.58 13.50
CA LYS A 9 25.46 -62.82 13.23
C LYS A 9 25.48 -62.39 11.76
N ARG A 10 24.54 -62.88 10.99
CA ARG A 10 24.24 -62.39 9.63
C ARG A 10 23.92 -60.87 9.73
N GLY A 11 24.64 -60.05 9.00
CA GLY A 11 24.37 -58.62 8.84
C GLY A 11 22.95 -58.38 8.25
N PRO A 12 22.40 -57.15 8.46
CA PRO A 12 21.07 -56.86 7.99
C PRO A 12 20.99 -56.98 6.46
N ALA A 13 19.91 -57.61 6.01
CA ALA A 13 19.59 -57.82 4.61
C ALA A 13 19.65 -56.48 3.83
N ARG A 14 20.39 -56.45 2.70
CA ARG A 14 20.38 -55.33 1.75
C ARG A 14 18.93 -54.96 1.44
N GLY A 15 18.64 -53.67 1.72
CA GLY A 15 17.27 -53.14 1.53
C GLY A 15 16.80 -53.40 0.11
N LYS A 16 15.56 -53.84 0.02
CA LYS A 16 14.80 -53.90 -1.23
C LYS A 16 14.92 -52.55 -1.91
N ASN A 17 15.32 -52.48 -3.20
CA ASN A 17 15.22 -51.29 -4.03
C ASN A 17 13.82 -50.72 -3.85
N ARG A 18 13.71 -49.59 -3.16
CA ARG A 18 12.47 -48.78 -3.19
C ARG A 18 12.29 -48.32 -4.63
N ALA A 19 11.21 -48.74 -5.26
CA ALA A 19 10.82 -48.22 -6.56
C ALA A 19 10.80 -46.68 -6.47
N ALA A 20 11.39 -46.02 -7.47
CA ALA A 20 11.37 -44.56 -7.53
C ALA A 20 9.94 -44.06 -7.45
N LEU A 21 9.66 -43.16 -6.53
CA LEU A 21 8.33 -42.52 -6.39
C LEU A 21 8.07 -41.69 -7.65
N SER A 22 6.84 -41.67 -8.11
CA SER A 22 6.41 -40.70 -9.13
C SER A 22 6.45 -39.29 -8.55
N ALA A 23 6.51 -38.29 -9.43
CA ALA A 23 6.49 -36.87 -8.99
C ALA A 23 5.24 -36.55 -8.15
N GLN A 24 4.08 -37.09 -8.49
CA GLN A 24 2.84 -36.97 -7.71
C GLN A 24 2.96 -37.59 -6.31
N GLN A 25 3.62 -38.73 -6.21
CA GLN A 25 3.82 -39.44 -4.94
C GLN A 25 4.80 -38.74 -4.00
N THR A 26 5.68 -37.91 -4.56
CA THR A 26 6.66 -37.13 -3.78
C THR A 26 5.98 -35.97 -3.03
N ILE A 27 4.90 -35.38 -3.57
CA ILE A 27 4.21 -34.27 -2.94
C ILE A 27 3.43 -34.77 -1.71
N PRO A 28 3.66 -34.23 -0.48
CA PRO A 28 3.22 -34.86 0.77
C PRO A 28 1.80 -34.44 1.18
N TYR A 29 0.77 -34.72 0.33
CA TYR A 29 -0.62 -34.69 0.76
C TYR A 29 -1.41 -35.82 0.08
N VAL A 30 -2.55 -36.16 0.66
CA VAL A 30 -3.43 -37.22 0.13
C VAL A 30 -4.49 -36.61 -0.78
N GLU A 31 -5.20 -35.60 -0.29
CA GLU A 31 -6.35 -35.01 -0.98
C GLU A 31 -6.50 -33.53 -0.62
N MET A 32 -6.89 -32.72 -1.63
CA MET A 32 -7.27 -31.31 -1.46
C MET A 32 -8.77 -31.19 -1.73
N LEU A 33 -9.52 -30.58 -0.81
CA LEU A 33 -10.96 -30.39 -0.91
C LEU A 33 -11.32 -28.98 -1.41
N LYS A 34 -12.56 -28.80 -1.88
CA LYS A 34 -13.03 -27.52 -2.43
C LYS A 34 -13.00 -26.37 -1.41
N ASP A 35 -13.31 -26.67 -0.14
CA ASP A 35 -13.34 -25.72 0.98
C ASP A 35 -11.96 -25.40 1.57
N GLY A 36 -10.90 -25.78 0.89
CA GLY A 36 -9.54 -25.54 1.30
C GLY A 36 -9.00 -26.47 2.39
N ILE A 37 -9.75 -27.45 2.84
CA ILE A 37 -9.23 -28.50 3.74
C ILE A 37 -8.34 -29.44 2.94
N CYS A 38 -7.13 -29.68 3.44
CA CYS A 38 -6.18 -30.61 2.85
C CYS A 38 -5.95 -31.79 3.82
N LYS A 39 -6.20 -33.00 3.34
CA LYS A 39 -5.77 -34.24 4.02
C LYS A 39 -4.30 -34.45 3.69
N VAL A 40 -3.42 -34.14 4.62
CA VAL A 40 -1.96 -34.26 4.44
C VAL A 40 -1.52 -35.71 4.57
N ARG A 41 -2.04 -36.39 5.58
CA ARG A 41 -1.86 -37.82 5.84
C ARG A 41 -3.09 -38.39 6.54
N GLU A 42 -3.15 -39.69 6.71
CA GLU A 42 -4.22 -40.31 7.47
C GLU A 42 -4.28 -39.74 8.90
N GLY A 43 -5.47 -39.27 9.26
CA GLY A 43 -5.73 -38.69 10.57
C GLY A 43 -5.16 -37.28 10.80
N TYR A 44 -4.74 -36.55 9.74
CA TYR A 44 -4.23 -35.18 9.87
C TYR A 44 -4.70 -34.27 8.74
N TYR A 45 -5.35 -33.17 9.11
CA TYR A 45 -6.00 -32.24 8.21
C TYR A 45 -5.51 -30.83 8.45
N THR A 46 -5.32 -30.03 7.38
CA THR A 46 -4.81 -28.66 7.44
C THR A 46 -5.66 -27.68 6.67
N LYS A 47 -5.66 -26.41 7.12
CA LYS A 47 -6.16 -25.24 6.38
C LYS A 47 -5.07 -24.18 6.26
N THR A 48 -5.21 -23.29 5.28
CA THR A 48 -4.25 -22.20 5.02
C THR A 48 -4.98 -20.88 4.92
N ILE A 49 -4.45 -19.86 5.59
CA ILE A 49 -4.90 -18.48 5.53
C ILE A 49 -3.79 -17.66 4.86
N ALA A 50 -4.14 -16.87 3.86
CA ALA A 50 -3.27 -15.84 3.31
C ALA A 50 -3.47 -14.55 4.08
N TYR A 51 -2.39 -13.81 4.34
CA TYR A 51 -2.46 -12.54 5.05
C TYR A 51 -1.53 -11.49 4.42
N GLU A 52 -1.89 -10.23 4.60
CA GLU A 52 -1.18 -9.08 4.05
C GLU A 52 -0.23 -8.45 5.06
N ASP A 53 0.53 -7.47 4.59
CA ASP A 53 1.42 -6.68 5.43
C ASP A 53 0.71 -5.54 6.15
N ILE A 54 1.30 -5.13 7.26
CA ILE A 54 1.06 -3.84 7.90
C ILE A 54 2.37 -3.05 7.95
N ASN A 55 2.29 -1.75 8.17
CA ASN A 55 3.45 -0.84 8.14
C ASN A 55 4.30 -0.92 9.42
N TYR A 56 4.81 -2.10 9.76
CA TYR A 56 5.65 -2.30 10.94
C TYR A 56 6.97 -1.51 10.87
N SER A 57 7.66 -1.58 9.73
CA SER A 57 9.00 -0.98 9.56
C SER A 57 9.01 0.54 9.65
N VAL A 58 7.90 1.20 9.40
CA VAL A 58 7.75 2.67 9.43
C VAL A 58 6.89 3.17 10.61
N ALA A 59 6.40 2.28 11.44
CA ALA A 59 5.63 2.61 12.63
C ALA A 59 6.47 3.31 13.70
N SER A 60 5.82 4.00 14.63
CA SER A 60 6.49 4.56 15.80
C SER A 60 7.06 3.44 16.69
N THR A 61 8.03 3.74 17.54
CA THR A 61 8.57 2.76 18.49
C THR A 61 7.48 2.19 19.41
N GLU A 62 6.53 3.03 19.80
CA GLU A 62 5.39 2.63 20.65
C GLU A 62 4.44 1.69 19.89
N ASP A 63 4.13 2.02 18.63
CA ASP A 63 3.29 1.17 17.77
C ASP A 63 3.99 -0.16 17.43
N GLN A 64 5.30 -0.13 17.18
CA GLN A 64 6.09 -1.35 16.96
C GLN A 64 6.02 -2.26 18.18
N ALA A 65 6.17 -1.70 19.39
CA ALA A 65 6.04 -2.45 20.64
C ALA A 65 4.63 -3.03 20.80
N ALA A 66 3.59 -2.24 20.54
CA ALA A 66 2.20 -2.70 20.61
C ALA A 66 1.90 -3.82 19.59
N ILE A 67 2.41 -3.70 18.36
CA ILE A 67 2.28 -4.76 17.34
C ILE A 67 3.02 -6.01 17.78
N PHE A 68 4.22 -5.88 18.34
CA PHE A 68 5.00 -7.00 18.86
C PHE A 68 4.29 -7.73 19.99
N ASP A 69 3.74 -7.00 20.97
CA ASP A 69 2.99 -7.58 22.11
C ASP A 69 1.72 -8.30 21.63
N ASN A 70 1.00 -7.72 20.68
CA ASN A 70 -0.15 -8.34 20.05
C ASN A 70 0.24 -9.60 19.26
N TRP A 71 1.40 -9.59 18.61
CA TRP A 71 1.95 -10.75 17.91
C TRP A 71 2.35 -11.85 18.89
N CYS A 72 2.97 -11.53 20.03
CA CYS A 72 3.23 -12.48 21.12
C CYS A 72 1.92 -13.10 21.62
N SER A 73 0.89 -12.30 21.83
CA SER A 73 -0.42 -12.77 22.26
C SER A 73 -1.07 -13.69 21.22
N PHE A 74 -0.90 -13.40 19.93
CA PHE A 74 -1.34 -14.24 18.82
C PHE A 74 -0.62 -15.60 18.82
N LEU A 75 0.70 -15.63 19.00
CA LEU A 75 1.46 -16.88 19.09
C LEU A 75 1.01 -17.73 20.30
N ASN A 76 0.67 -17.09 21.42
CA ASN A 76 0.16 -17.75 22.61
C ASN A 76 -1.26 -18.34 22.43
N TYR A 77 -1.97 -18.05 21.35
CA TYR A 77 -3.22 -18.73 21.00
C TYR A 77 -3.00 -20.23 20.69
N PHE A 78 -1.88 -20.59 20.06
CA PHE A 78 -1.60 -21.95 19.61
C PHE A 78 -1.16 -22.83 20.78
N ASP A 79 -1.90 -23.92 21.01
CA ASP A 79 -1.55 -24.92 21.99
C ASP A 79 -0.73 -26.09 21.41
N SER A 80 -0.38 -27.06 22.23
CA SER A 80 0.42 -28.21 21.82
C SER A 80 -0.29 -29.17 20.83
N ALA A 81 -1.61 -29.06 20.70
CA ALA A 81 -2.40 -29.87 19.77
C ALA A 81 -2.60 -29.16 18.40
N LEU A 82 -2.18 -27.90 18.30
CA LEU A 82 -2.37 -27.07 17.12
C LEU A 82 -1.03 -26.56 16.56
N PRO A 83 -0.23 -27.41 15.91
CA PRO A 83 0.97 -26.96 15.22
C PRO A 83 0.60 -26.09 14.02
N PHE A 84 1.47 -25.09 13.73
CA PHE A 84 1.27 -24.20 12.60
C PHE A 84 2.58 -23.97 11.84
N GLN A 85 2.42 -23.52 10.62
CA GLN A 85 3.52 -23.19 9.70
C GLN A 85 3.31 -21.76 9.20
N LEU A 86 4.32 -20.91 9.34
CA LEU A 86 4.39 -19.62 8.65
C LEU A 86 5.21 -19.81 7.38
N SER A 87 4.71 -19.35 6.26
CA SER A 87 5.38 -19.44 4.97
C SER A 87 5.46 -18.08 4.32
N PHE A 88 6.67 -17.65 3.97
CA PHE A 88 6.97 -16.43 3.24
C PHE A 88 7.56 -16.82 1.90
N VAL A 89 6.85 -16.55 0.82
CA VAL A 89 7.24 -17.01 -0.52
C VAL A 89 7.52 -15.80 -1.38
N ASN A 90 8.75 -15.63 -1.78
CA ASN A 90 9.17 -14.70 -2.81
C ASN A 90 9.09 -15.42 -4.16
N HIS A 91 8.17 -15.01 -4.99
CA HIS A 91 7.97 -15.55 -6.32
C HIS A 91 8.22 -14.49 -7.38
N ARG A 92 9.04 -14.82 -8.38
CA ARG A 92 9.29 -13.89 -9.49
C ARG A 92 8.09 -13.87 -10.43
N SER A 93 7.40 -12.74 -10.48
CA SER A 93 6.29 -12.52 -11.41
C SER A 93 6.80 -12.52 -12.84
N ARG A 94 6.25 -13.38 -13.68
CA ARG A 94 6.57 -13.43 -15.12
C ARG A 94 5.81 -12.31 -15.84
N GLY A 95 6.40 -11.13 -15.89
CA GLY A 95 6.00 -10.01 -16.74
C GLY A 95 4.51 -9.67 -16.75
N GLY A 96 4.08 -8.66 -16.00
CA GLY A 96 2.86 -7.92 -16.29
C GLY A 96 1.50 -8.59 -15.99
N GLY A 97 1.47 -9.76 -15.35
CA GLY A 97 0.22 -10.55 -15.25
C GLY A 97 -0.90 -9.96 -14.40
N ARG A 98 -0.62 -9.14 -13.39
CA ARG A 98 -1.63 -8.45 -12.56
C ARG A 98 -1.83 -6.98 -12.90
N TYR A 99 -0.84 -6.34 -13.51
CA TYR A 99 -0.95 -4.94 -13.90
C TYR A 99 -1.31 -4.85 -15.37
N LYS A 100 -2.36 -4.12 -15.72
CA LYS A 100 -2.53 -3.61 -17.07
C LYS A 100 -1.47 -2.52 -17.28
N VAL A 101 -0.20 -2.93 -17.33
CA VAL A 101 0.94 -2.06 -17.65
C VAL A 101 0.87 -1.59 -19.09
N ASN A 102 0.04 -2.25 -19.90
CA ASN A 102 -0.14 -1.89 -21.30
C ASN A 102 -1.45 -1.10 -21.43
N ILE A 103 -1.33 0.19 -21.69
CA ILE A 103 -2.49 1.00 -22.09
C ILE A 103 -2.71 0.69 -23.57
N PRO A 104 -3.82 0.03 -23.94
CA PRO A 104 -4.05 -0.36 -25.32
C PRO A 104 -4.18 0.88 -26.22
N PRO A 105 -3.71 0.83 -27.49
CA PRO A 105 -3.95 1.88 -28.44
C PRO A 105 -5.45 2.05 -28.68
N ALA A 106 -5.90 3.30 -28.79
CA ALA A 106 -7.29 3.65 -29.07
C ALA A 106 -7.51 4.12 -30.51
N GLN A 107 -6.46 4.12 -31.35
CA GLN A 107 -6.44 4.59 -32.73
C GLN A 107 -6.77 6.10 -32.84
N ASP A 108 -6.25 6.88 -31.90
CA ASP A 108 -6.36 8.33 -31.84
C ASP A 108 -4.97 9.00 -31.81
N ASP A 109 -4.93 10.34 -31.80
CA ASP A 109 -3.70 11.15 -31.82
C ASP A 109 -2.82 10.99 -30.57
N PHE A 110 -3.29 10.23 -29.55
CA PHE A 110 -2.62 10.03 -28.27
C PHE A 110 -1.93 8.67 -28.14
N ASP A 111 -1.94 7.85 -29.18
CA ASP A 111 -1.34 6.50 -29.13
C ASP A 111 0.17 6.52 -28.92
N SER A 112 0.86 7.58 -29.41
CA SER A 112 2.29 7.81 -29.13
C SER A 112 2.53 7.99 -27.62
N ILE A 113 1.69 8.79 -26.95
CA ILE A 113 1.77 9.06 -25.52
C ILE A 113 1.43 7.80 -24.71
N ARG A 114 0.43 7.01 -25.16
CA ARG A 114 0.11 5.72 -24.52
C ARG A 114 1.27 4.74 -24.60
N ALA A 115 1.92 4.67 -25.75
CA ALA A 115 3.08 3.81 -25.95
C ALA A 115 4.25 4.23 -25.04
N GLU A 116 4.56 5.53 -25.00
CA GLU A 116 5.63 6.08 -24.17
C GLU A 116 5.36 5.89 -22.67
N TYR A 117 4.13 6.15 -22.23
CA TYR A 117 3.72 5.93 -20.83
C TYR A 117 3.80 4.45 -20.46
N THR A 118 3.36 3.56 -21.35
CA THR A 118 3.48 2.11 -21.19
C THR A 118 4.95 1.68 -21.08
N ASP A 119 5.82 2.21 -21.92
CA ASP A 119 7.24 1.90 -21.89
C ASP A 119 7.91 2.44 -20.62
N MET A 120 7.54 3.63 -20.18
CA MET A 120 7.98 4.18 -18.90
C MET A 120 7.59 3.26 -17.73
N LEU A 121 6.34 2.80 -17.66
CA LEU A 121 5.90 1.86 -16.63
C LEU A 121 6.69 0.55 -16.68
N LYS A 122 6.91 0.00 -17.86
CA LYS A 122 7.75 -1.21 -18.04
C LYS A 122 9.18 -0.99 -17.57
N ARG A 123 9.80 0.16 -17.88
CA ARG A 123 11.14 0.52 -17.39
C ARG A 123 11.17 0.67 -15.87
N GLN A 124 10.15 1.27 -15.26
CA GLN A 124 10.06 1.38 -13.79
C GLN A 124 9.93 -0.01 -13.13
N ILE A 125 9.06 -0.85 -13.65
CA ILE A 125 8.91 -2.24 -13.17
C ILE A 125 10.22 -3.03 -13.34
N ALA A 126 10.94 -2.85 -14.44
CA ALA A 126 12.22 -3.52 -14.67
C ALA A 126 13.34 -3.03 -13.73
N ARG A 127 13.26 -1.78 -13.25
CA ARG A 127 14.18 -1.21 -12.25
C ARG A 127 13.79 -1.53 -10.81
N SER A 128 12.54 -1.94 -10.58
CA SER A 128 12.06 -2.38 -9.27
C SER A 128 12.75 -3.66 -8.83
N ASN A 129 12.45 -4.15 -7.65
CA ASN A 129 12.95 -5.43 -7.12
C ASN A 129 12.54 -6.62 -8.02
N ASN A 130 12.94 -6.54 -9.30
CA ASN A 130 12.87 -7.55 -10.34
C ASN A 130 11.55 -8.32 -10.46
N GLY A 131 10.42 -7.69 -10.09
CA GLY A 131 9.11 -8.31 -10.18
C GLY A 131 8.88 -9.41 -9.16
N ILE A 132 9.49 -9.36 -7.99
CA ILE A 132 9.22 -10.31 -6.90
C ILE A 132 7.91 -9.96 -6.23
N GLU A 133 6.99 -10.89 -6.26
CA GLU A 133 5.76 -10.89 -5.48
C GLU A 133 5.99 -11.69 -4.19
N ARG A 134 5.57 -11.12 -3.05
CA ARG A 134 5.68 -11.78 -1.74
C ARG A 134 4.31 -12.27 -1.32
N PHE A 135 4.24 -13.58 -1.01
CA PHE A 135 3.06 -14.22 -0.48
C PHE A 135 3.32 -14.69 0.94
N LYS A 136 2.35 -14.51 1.81
CA LYS A 136 2.43 -14.90 3.22
C LYS A 136 1.26 -15.79 3.57
N TYR A 137 1.59 -16.92 4.15
CA TYR A 137 0.60 -17.92 4.54
C TYR A 137 0.83 -18.37 5.98
N ILE A 138 -0.27 -18.58 6.70
CA ILE A 138 -0.28 -19.41 7.90
C ILE A 138 -1.09 -20.67 7.61
N THR A 139 -0.43 -21.83 7.77
CA THR A 139 -1.06 -23.14 7.61
C THR A 139 -1.09 -23.80 8.98
N PHE A 140 -2.26 -24.18 9.43
CA PHE A 140 -2.48 -24.86 10.70
C PHE A 140 -3.13 -26.22 10.49
N GLY A 141 -2.90 -27.15 11.39
CA GLY A 141 -3.41 -28.52 11.24
C GLY A 141 -3.82 -29.15 12.53
N ILE A 142 -4.74 -30.07 12.45
CA ILE A 142 -5.26 -30.82 13.59
C ILE A 142 -5.29 -32.33 13.31
N PRO A 143 -5.03 -33.16 14.31
CA PRO A 143 -5.33 -34.57 14.24
C PRO A 143 -6.84 -34.82 14.38
N ALA A 144 -7.42 -35.65 13.51
CA ALA A 144 -8.81 -36.06 13.59
C ALA A 144 -8.98 -37.44 12.92
N ALA A 145 -9.93 -38.22 13.39
CA ALA A 145 -10.16 -39.55 12.89
C ALA A 145 -10.64 -39.56 11.43
N ASP A 146 -11.48 -38.60 11.09
CA ASP A 146 -12.05 -38.41 9.76
C ASP A 146 -12.30 -36.92 9.44
N LEU A 147 -12.77 -36.64 8.23
CA LEU A 147 -13.08 -35.29 7.76
C LEU A 147 -14.26 -34.65 8.52
N ALA A 148 -15.26 -35.46 8.89
CA ALA A 148 -16.44 -34.96 9.58
C ALA A 148 -16.08 -34.40 10.98
N ALA A 149 -15.15 -35.04 11.66
CA ALA A 149 -14.60 -34.58 12.95
C ALA A 149 -13.60 -33.42 12.78
N ALA A 150 -12.87 -33.36 11.66
CA ALA A 150 -11.88 -32.32 11.39
C ALA A 150 -12.51 -30.96 11.05
N ARG A 151 -13.52 -30.95 10.17
CA ARG A 151 -14.10 -29.74 9.58
C ARG A 151 -14.56 -28.71 10.60
N PRO A 152 -15.45 -29.01 11.57
CA PRO A 152 -15.92 -27.99 12.54
C PRO A 152 -14.80 -27.41 13.40
N ARG A 153 -13.80 -28.23 13.71
CA ARG A 153 -12.64 -27.79 14.50
C ARG A 153 -11.73 -26.87 13.71
N LEU A 154 -11.48 -27.18 12.42
CA LEU A 154 -10.69 -26.33 11.52
C LEU A 154 -11.38 -24.99 11.26
N GLU A 155 -12.70 -24.98 11.04
CA GLU A 155 -13.49 -23.76 10.83
C GLU A 155 -13.47 -22.86 12.06
N ARG A 156 -13.55 -23.42 13.25
CA ARG A 156 -13.43 -22.66 14.51
C ARG A 156 -12.05 -22.02 14.63
N VAL A 157 -10.99 -22.80 14.45
CA VAL A 157 -9.60 -22.31 14.52
C VAL A 157 -9.35 -21.24 13.44
N GLU A 158 -9.88 -21.43 12.25
CA GLU A 158 -9.83 -20.43 11.16
C GLU A 158 -10.45 -19.10 11.62
N ALA A 159 -11.66 -19.13 12.16
CA ALA A 159 -12.34 -17.93 12.63
C ALA A 159 -11.54 -17.22 13.74
N ASP A 160 -10.97 -17.97 14.68
CA ASP A 160 -10.15 -17.44 15.77
C ASP A 160 -8.87 -16.78 15.23
N ILE A 161 -8.18 -17.40 14.25
CA ILE A 161 -6.98 -16.85 13.63
C ILE A 161 -7.33 -15.56 12.84
N LEU A 162 -8.40 -15.54 12.07
CA LEU A 162 -8.87 -14.37 11.35
C LEU A 162 -9.21 -13.20 12.29
N ASN A 163 -9.87 -13.49 13.43
CA ASN A 163 -10.15 -12.49 14.45
C ASN A 163 -8.89 -11.93 15.10
N ASN A 164 -7.88 -12.75 15.33
CA ASN A 164 -6.60 -12.28 15.86
C ASN A 164 -5.85 -11.40 14.85
N PHE A 165 -5.83 -11.76 13.57
CA PHE A 165 -5.29 -10.90 12.52
C PHE A 165 -6.03 -9.57 12.43
N LYS A 166 -7.36 -9.59 12.56
CA LYS A 166 -8.16 -8.35 12.57
C LYS A 166 -7.79 -7.44 13.74
N LYS A 167 -7.51 -7.98 14.94
CA LYS A 167 -7.01 -7.20 16.10
C LYS A 167 -5.65 -6.56 15.83
N LEU A 168 -4.79 -7.23 15.06
CA LEU A 168 -3.50 -6.71 14.62
C LEU A 168 -3.61 -5.67 13.48
N GLY A 169 -4.81 -5.42 12.94
CA GLY A 169 -5.01 -4.58 11.77
C GLY A 169 -4.56 -5.24 10.46
N VAL A 170 -4.34 -6.54 10.47
CA VAL A 170 -3.88 -7.32 9.31
C VAL A 170 -5.08 -7.83 8.52
N HIS A 171 -5.09 -7.57 7.22
CA HIS A 171 -6.07 -8.17 6.32
C HIS A 171 -5.68 -9.63 6.04
N ALA A 172 -6.57 -10.56 6.35
CA ALA A 172 -6.33 -11.98 6.19
C ALA A 172 -7.58 -12.69 5.66
N ARG A 173 -7.40 -13.73 4.85
CA ARG A 173 -8.48 -14.54 4.29
C ARG A 173 -8.11 -16.01 4.20
N ALA A 174 -9.06 -16.88 4.45
CA ALA A 174 -8.89 -18.31 4.23
C ALA A 174 -8.80 -18.60 2.71
N LEU A 175 -7.92 -19.52 2.35
CA LEU A 175 -7.80 -19.99 0.97
C LEU A 175 -8.74 -21.16 0.72
N ASP A 176 -9.46 -21.12 -0.39
CA ASP A 176 -10.19 -22.28 -0.89
C ASP A 176 -9.24 -23.32 -1.51
N GLY A 177 -9.77 -24.46 -1.91
CA GLY A 177 -8.94 -25.53 -2.45
C GLY A 177 -8.27 -25.19 -3.76
N ARG A 178 -8.90 -24.37 -4.63
CA ARG A 178 -8.30 -23.91 -5.89
C ARG A 178 -7.15 -22.94 -5.61
N GLU A 179 -7.37 -22.00 -4.72
CA GLU A 179 -6.35 -21.01 -4.33
C GLU A 179 -5.13 -21.68 -3.66
N ARG A 180 -5.38 -22.71 -2.82
CA ARG A 180 -4.29 -23.51 -2.23
C ARG A 180 -3.50 -24.26 -3.31
N LEU A 181 -4.19 -24.86 -4.30
CA LEU A 181 -3.53 -25.53 -5.43
C LEU A 181 -2.74 -24.54 -6.27
N GLU A 182 -3.26 -23.33 -6.50
CA GLU A 182 -2.54 -22.26 -7.21
C GLU A 182 -1.28 -21.83 -6.46
N ALA A 183 -1.36 -21.65 -5.14
CA ALA A 183 -0.20 -21.33 -4.30
C ALA A 183 0.87 -22.45 -4.34
N LEU A 184 0.45 -23.70 -4.25
CA LEU A 184 1.36 -24.86 -4.38
C LEU A 184 1.95 -24.98 -5.78
N HIS A 185 1.16 -24.74 -6.83
CA HIS A 185 1.64 -24.71 -8.20
C HIS A 185 2.75 -23.67 -8.38
N GLY A 186 2.55 -22.45 -7.84
CA GLY A 186 3.58 -21.40 -7.86
C GLY A 186 4.89 -21.85 -7.20
N GLN A 187 4.83 -22.51 -6.05
CA GLN A 187 6.01 -23.04 -5.34
C GLN A 187 6.68 -24.21 -6.07
N LEU A 188 5.91 -25.01 -6.82
CA LEU A 188 6.39 -26.19 -7.54
C LEU A 188 6.86 -25.87 -8.97
N HIS A 189 6.51 -24.70 -9.53
CA HIS A 189 6.90 -24.24 -10.85
C HIS A 189 7.67 -22.92 -10.77
N PRO A 190 8.89 -22.93 -10.24
CA PRO A 190 9.70 -21.72 -10.17
C PRO A 190 9.93 -21.15 -11.58
N ALA A 191 10.10 -19.82 -11.67
CA ALA A 191 10.25 -19.09 -12.92
C ALA A 191 11.52 -19.51 -13.67
N GLY A 192 11.50 -20.67 -14.30
CA GLY A 192 12.51 -21.12 -15.26
C GLY A 192 12.50 -20.24 -16.52
N ARG A 193 13.62 -20.26 -17.29
CA ARG A 193 13.73 -19.55 -18.58
C ARG A 193 12.44 -19.65 -19.35
N ALA A 194 11.86 -18.48 -19.67
CA ALA A 194 10.72 -18.41 -20.56
C ALA A 194 11.08 -19.15 -21.86
N GLN A 195 10.50 -20.32 -22.07
CA GLN A 195 10.44 -20.87 -23.42
C GLN A 195 9.60 -19.90 -24.24
N ALA A 196 10.15 -19.44 -25.33
CA ALA A 196 9.45 -18.61 -26.29
C ALA A 196 8.09 -19.26 -26.61
N GLY A 197 6.99 -18.66 -26.11
CA GLY A 197 5.64 -19.00 -26.56
C GLY A 197 4.61 -19.52 -25.57
N GLY A 198 4.84 -19.58 -24.25
CA GLY A 198 3.77 -20.08 -23.40
C GLY A 198 3.92 -19.80 -21.90
N GLN A 199 3.06 -18.97 -21.37
CA GLN A 199 2.71 -18.99 -19.95
C GLN A 199 2.03 -20.32 -19.63
N GLU A 200 2.64 -21.18 -18.82
CA GLU A 200 1.89 -22.20 -18.08
C GLU A 200 1.11 -21.50 -16.96
N SER A 201 0.00 -20.86 -17.33
CA SER A 201 -0.96 -20.35 -16.36
C SER A 201 -1.59 -21.56 -15.67
N PHE A 202 -1.68 -21.55 -14.34
CA PHE A 202 -2.40 -22.57 -13.59
C PHE A 202 -3.84 -22.69 -14.11
N ARG A 203 -4.15 -23.85 -14.71
CA ARG A 203 -5.48 -24.15 -15.28
C ARG A 203 -6.08 -25.31 -14.51
N PHE A 204 -6.98 -24.98 -13.60
CA PHE A 204 -7.67 -25.98 -12.80
C PHE A 204 -9.15 -25.62 -12.67
N ALA A 205 -10.01 -26.62 -12.83
CA ALA A 205 -11.43 -26.53 -12.51
C ALA A 205 -11.87 -27.86 -11.87
N TRP A 206 -12.62 -27.78 -10.79
CA TRP A 206 -13.11 -28.97 -10.07
C TRP A 206 -13.90 -29.94 -10.97
N GLY A 207 -14.59 -29.45 -11.98
CA GLY A 207 -15.30 -30.23 -12.95
C GLY A 207 -14.40 -31.06 -13.89
N ALA A 208 -13.11 -30.83 -13.91
CA ALA A 208 -12.16 -31.62 -14.70
C ALA A 208 -11.84 -32.97 -14.06
N ILE A 209 -11.81 -33.06 -12.71
CA ILE A 209 -11.47 -34.29 -11.98
C ILE A 209 -12.32 -35.49 -12.38
N PRO A 210 -13.67 -35.45 -12.29
CA PRO A 210 -14.49 -36.60 -12.66
C PRO A 210 -14.49 -36.93 -14.16
N LYS A 211 -14.14 -35.97 -15.01
CA LYS A 211 -14.10 -36.15 -16.47
C LYS A 211 -12.81 -36.81 -16.95
N THR A 212 -11.69 -36.51 -16.28
CA THR A 212 -10.35 -36.95 -16.68
C THR A 212 -9.83 -38.11 -15.86
N GLY A 213 -10.40 -38.38 -14.68
CA GLY A 213 -9.87 -39.34 -13.70
C GLY A 213 -8.56 -38.87 -13.05
N MET A 214 -8.13 -37.61 -13.26
CA MET A 214 -6.94 -37.03 -12.69
C MET A 214 -7.22 -36.58 -11.26
N GLY A 215 -6.21 -36.69 -10.37
CA GLY A 215 -6.27 -36.13 -9.04
C GLY A 215 -5.79 -34.68 -8.98
N THR A 216 -5.99 -33.98 -7.85
CA THR A 216 -5.54 -32.59 -7.69
C THR A 216 -4.04 -32.41 -7.85
N LYS A 217 -3.23 -33.45 -7.54
CA LYS A 217 -1.78 -33.42 -7.72
C LYS A 217 -1.34 -33.32 -9.17
N ASP A 218 -2.11 -33.91 -10.10
CA ASP A 218 -1.76 -33.91 -11.51
C ASP A 218 -1.76 -32.51 -12.13
N PHE A 219 -2.49 -31.57 -11.54
CA PHE A 219 -2.55 -30.18 -11.99
C PHE A 219 -1.45 -29.27 -11.43
N ILE A 220 -0.72 -29.73 -10.38
CA ILE A 220 0.32 -28.94 -9.72
C ILE A 220 1.70 -29.57 -9.79
N VAL A 221 1.80 -30.82 -10.26
CA VAL A 221 3.06 -31.54 -10.29
C VAL A 221 4.00 -30.96 -11.36
N PRO A 222 5.29 -30.72 -11.05
CA PRO A 222 6.27 -30.33 -12.05
C PRO A 222 6.66 -31.53 -12.93
N SER A 223 7.30 -31.25 -14.06
CA SER A 223 7.71 -32.29 -15.02
C SER A 223 8.66 -33.34 -14.43
N SER A 224 9.49 -32.97 -13.46
CA SER A 224 10.42 -33.89 -12.81
C SER A 224 10.97 -33.34 -11.49
N PHE A 225 11.35 -34.25 -10.58
CA PHE A 225 12.20 -33.98 -9.43
C PHE A 225 13.51 -34.79 -9.56
N ASP A 226 14.65 -34.18 -9.18
CA ASP A 226 15.95 -34.88 -9.10
C ASP A 226 16.65 -34.51 -7.79
N PHE A 227 16.62 -35.41 -6.81
CA PHE A 227 17.25 -35.27 -5.48
C PHE A 227 18.52 -36.10 -5.30
N ARG A 228 19.20 -36.51 -6.41
CA ARG A 228 20.40 -37.35 -6.33
C ARG A 228 21.62 -36.66 -5.76
N GLN A 229 21.67 -35.33 -5.75
CA GLN A 229 22.77 -34.56 -5.19
C GLN A 229 22.55 -34.29 -3.69
N PRO A 230 23.60 -34.34 -2.85
CA PRO A 230 23.45 -34.21 -1.41
C PRO A 230 23.00 -32.82 -0.96
N ARG A 231 23.37 -31.76 -1.68
CA ARG A 231 23.25 -30.36 -1.28
C ARG A 231 22.37 -29.51 -2.18
N THR A 232 21.97 -30.02 -3.31
CA THR A 232 21.15 -29.34 -4.30
C THR A 232 20.21 -30.34 -4.94
N PHE A 233 19.14 -29.82 -5.54
CA PHE A 233 18.18 -30.63 -6.30
C PHE A 233 17.74 -29.86 -7.57
N ARG A 234 17.00 -30.57 -8.40
CA ARG A 234 16.34 -29.94 -9.56
C ARG A 234 14.84 -30.20 -9.52
N VAL A 235 14.08 -29.16 -9.89
CA VAL A 235 12.62 -29.22 -10.14
C VAL A 235 12.38 -28.71 -11.54
N GLY A 236 11.93 -29.59 -12.44
CA GLY A 236 11.89 -29.29 -13.85
C GLY A 236 13.26 -28.86 -14.36
N GLN A 237 13.37 -27.62 -14.84
CA GLN A 237 14.63 -27.02 -15.34
C GLN A 237 15.38 -26.20 -14.28
N SER A 238 14.75 -25.89 -13.15
CA SER A 238 15.33 -25.03 -12.11
C SER A 238 16.18 -25.81 -11.11
N TRP A 239 17.21 -25.15 -10.58
CA TRP A 239 18.02 -25.62 -9.50
C TRP A 239 17.45 -25.14 -8.16
N GLY A 240 17.58 -25.99 -7.13
CA GLY A 240 17.13 -25.67 -5.78
C GLY A 240 18.10 -26.12 -4.71
N ALA A 241 18.03 -25.45 -3.55
CA ALA A 241 18.71 -25.82 -2.33
C ALA A 241 17.83 -25.54 -1.12
N ALA A 242 17.62 -26.55 -0.29
CA ALA A 242 16.97 -26.42 1.01
C ALA A 242 18.02 -26.32 2.11
N SER A 243 17.87 -25.35 2.99
CA SER A 243 18.76 -25.05 4.11
C SER A 243 17.94 -24.83 5.38
N TYR A 244 18.58 -24.95 6.54
CA TYR A 244 17.97 -24.53 7.82
C TYR A 244 18.81 -23.44 8.46
N LEU A 245 18.16 -22.57 9.23
CA LEU A 245 18.82 -21.52 10.01
C LEU A 245 19.21 -22.09 11.38
N GLN A 246 20.50 -22.19 11.65
CA GLN A 246 21.06 -22.50 12.95
C GLN A 246 21.22 -21.19 13.73
N ILE A 247 20.41 -21.00 14.75
CA ILE A 247 20.44 -19.83 15.61
C ILE A 247 21.47 -20.06 16.69
N MET A 248 22.53 -19.26 16.72
CA MET A 248 23.61 -19.32 17.73
C MET A 248 23.54 -18.15 18.71
N ALA A 249 22.87 -17.08 18.34
CA ALA A 249 22.70 -15.89 19.15
C ALA A 249 21.85 -16.17 20.40
N SER A 250 22.19 -15.52 21.51
CA SER A 250 21.34 -15.41 22.70
C SER A 250 20.17 -14.45 22.47
N GLU A 251 20.42 -13.38 21.73
CA GLU A 251 19.43 -12.37 21.33
C GLU A 251 19.43 -12.26 19.81
N LEU A 252 18.24 -12.19 19.23
CA LEU A 252 18.04 -12.03 17.80
C LEU A 252 17.51 -10.61 17.49
N SER A 253 17.76 -10.15 16.27
CA SER A 253 17.16 -8.94 15.74
C SER A 253 15.93 -9.29 14.89
N ASP A 254 14.87 -8.51 14.99
CA ASP A 254 13.67 -8.58 14.16
C ASP A 254 13.94 -8.33 12.65
N LYS A 255 15.12 -7.77 12.34
CA LYS A 255 15.55 -7.47 10.97
C LYS A 255 15.98 -8.69 10.14
N ILE A 256 16.32 -9.83 10.78
CA ILE A 256 16.85 -10.99 10.06
C ILE A 256 15.90 -11.54 9.00
N LEU A 257 14.63 -11.69 9.33
CA LEU A 257 13.61 -12.18 8.40
C LEU A 257 13.36 -11.16 7.28
N LEU A 258 13.30 -9.89 7.63
CA LEU A 258 13.13 -8.78 6.71
C LEU A 258 14.25 -8.73 5.67
N GLU A 259 15.51 -8.68 6.11
CA GLU A 259 16.68 -8.62 5.23
C GLU A 259 16.76 -9.84 4.29
N MET A 260 16.35 -11.03 4.73
CA MET A 260 16.28 -12.22 3.87
C MET A 260 15.20 -12.08 2.79
N LEU A 261 14.02 -11.60 3.16
CA LEU A 261 12.88 -11.48 2.24
C LEU A 261 13.02 -10.31 1.25
N GLU A 262 13.88 -9.33 1.54
CA GLU A 262 14.16 -8.20 0.63
C GLU A 262 15.07 -8.58 -0.54
N LEU A 263 15.71 -9.75 -0.50
CA LEU A 263 16.58 -10.17 -1.58
C LEU A 263 15.85 -10.40 -2.90
N ASP A 264 16.50 -10.04 -4.00
CA ASP A 264 16.10 -10.37 -5.36
C ASP A 264 16.36 -11.85 -5.69
N ALA A 265 15.70 -12.73 -4.95
CA ALA A 265 15.81 -14.16 -5.11
C ALA A 265 14.44 -14.84 -5.06
N GLU A 266 14.26 -15.87 -5.89
CA GLU A 266 13.11 -16.76 -5.78
C GLU A 266 13.37 -17.72 -4.63
N MET A 267 12.61 -17.55 -3.54
CA MET A 267 12.85 -18.28 -2.30
C MET A 267 11.59 -18.45 -1.46
N ALA A 268 11.64 -19.39 -0.54
CA ALA A 268 10.65 -19.49 0.52
C ALA A 268 11.35 -19.61 1.88
N VAL A 269 10.92 -18.78 2.82
CA VAL A 269 11.27 -18.93 4.25
C VAL A 269 10.10 -19.58 4.94
N THR A 270 10.34 -20.67 5.66
CA THR A 270 9.27 -21.45 6.31
C THR A 270 9.63 -21.71 7.76
N LEU A 271 8.73 -21.34 8.65
CA LEU A 271 8.81 -21.59 10.08
C LEU A 271 7.76 -22.62 10.48
N HIS A 272 8.19 -23.82 10.85
CA HIS A 272 7.30 -24.78 11.53
C HIS A 272 7.38 -24.56 13.01
N VAL A 273 6.26 -24.29 13.62
CA VAL A 273 6.13 -23.96 15.05
C VAL A 273 5.20 -24.94 15.74
N GLN A 274 5.71 -25.56 16.78
CA GLN A 274 4.94 -26.45 17.64
C GLN A 274 5.05 -26.00 19.09
N THR A 275 3.93 -25.70 19.71
CA THR A 275 3.87 -25.33 21.13
C THR A 275 4.16 -26.55 21.99
N VAL A 276 4.99 -26.41 23.01
CA VAL A 276 5.22 -27.43 24.04
C VAL A 276 4.19 -27.21 25.14
N ASP A 277 3.60 -28.30 25.60
CA ASP A 277 2.73 -28.24 26.77
C ASP A 277 3.42 -27.57 27.98
N GLN A 278 2.77 -26.60 28.60
CA GLN A 278 3.38 -25.74 29.64
C GLN A 278 3.91 -26.56 30.81
N THR A 279 3.17 -27.56 31.25
CA THR A 279 3.59 -28.43 32.36
C THR A 279 4.84 -29.22 31.98
N LYS A 280 4.86 -29.74 30.77
CA LYS A 280 6.02 -30.48 30.21
C LYS A 280 7.23 -29.57 30.03
N ALA A 281 7.03 -28.34 29.54
CA ALA A 281 8.09 -27.34 29.38
C ALA A 281 8.75 -27.02 30.74
N ILE A 282 7.97 -26.65 31.73
CA ILE A 282 8.43 -26.35 33.10
C ILE A 282 9.16 -27.54 33.69
N LYS A 283 8.63 -28.77 33.56
CA LYS A 283 9.27 -29.99 34.04
C LYS A 283 10.62 -30.22 33.38
N THR A 284 10.71 -30.02 32.09
CA THR A 284 11.96 -30.17 31.30
C THR A 284 13.02 -29.18 31.76
N VAL A 285 12.65 -27.91 31.94
CA VAL A 285 13.59 -26.85 32.39
C VAL A 285 14.05 -27.12 33.82
N LYS A 286 13.14 -27.50 34.74
CA LYS A 286 13.52 -27.91 36.09
C LYS A 286 14.47 -29.11 36.10
N GLY A 287 14.24 -30.09 35.21
CA GLY A 287 15.17 -31.21 35.04
C GLY A 287 16.56 -30.76 34.64
N LYS A 288 16.64 -29.83 33.66
CA LYS A 288 17.91 -29.26 33.20
C LYS A 288 18.62 -28.44 34.30
N ILE A 289 17.90 -27.67 35.09
CA ILE A 289 18.47 -26.94 36.24
C ILE A 289 19.07 -27.97 37.23
N SER A 290 18.36 -29.03 37.54
CA SER A 290 18.90 -30.10 38.42
C SER A 290 20.18 -30.78 37.85
N ASP A 291 20.26 -30.96 36.54
CA ASP A 291 21.45 -31.49 35.90
C ASP A 291 22.64 -30.50 35.97
N ILE A 292 22.38 -29.19 35.73
CA ILE A 292 23.36 -28.12 35.91
C ILE A 292 23.88 -28.06 37.35
N ASP A 293 22.98 -28.17 38.32
CA ASP A 293 23.37 -28.19 39.75
C ASP A 293 24.24 -29.39 40.10
N LYS A 294 23.97 -30.58 39.52
CA LYS A 294 24.85 -31.76 39.68
C LYS A 294 26.25 -31.47 39.06
N MET A 295 26.27 -30.84 37.87
CA MET A 295 27.53 -30.45 37.23
C MET A 295 28.32 -29.46 38.10
N LYS A 296 27.66 -28.49 38.69
CA LYS A 296 28.30 -27.53 39.63
C LYS A 296 28.95 -28.27 40.81
N VAL A 297 28.18 -29.20 41.43
CA VAL A 297 28.69 -30.00 42.55
C VAL A 297 29.87 -30.86 42.13
N GLU A 298 29.86 -31.45 40.95
CA GLU A 298 31.01 -32.23 40.40
C GLU A 298 32.25 -31.36 40.18
N GLU A 299 32.10 -30.14 39.61
CA GLU A 299 33.20 -29.20 39.42
C GLU A 299 33.77 -28.69 40.75
N GLN A 300 32.92 -28.40 41.71
CA GLN A 300 33.33 -28.03 43.10
C GLN A 300 34.12 -29.16 43.74
N ARG A 301 33.71 -30.43 43.59
CA ARG A 301 34.46 -31.57 44.11
C ARG A 301 35.81 -31.76 43.40
N LYS A 302 35.90 -31.49 42.07
CA LYS A 302 37.16 -31.53 41.33
C LYS A 302 38.08 -30.41 41.81
N ALA A 303 37.58 -29.16 41.96
CA ALA A 303 38.37 -28.05 42.46
C ALA A 303 38.95 -28.35 43.86
N THR A 304 38.14 -28.80 44.78
CA THR A 304 38.56 -29.20 46.12
C THR A 304 39.65 -30.28 46.08
N ARG A 305 39.51 -31.33 45.26
CA ARG A 305 40.54 -32.38 45.09
C ARG A 305 41.85 -31.90 44.49
N SER A 306 41.76 -30.83 43.70
CA SER A 306 42.93 -30.22 43.00
C SER A 306 43.54 -29.05 43.79
N GLY A 307 43.02 -28.71 44.97
CA GLY A 307 43.55 -27.64 45.83
C GLY A 307 43.10 -26.24 45.39
N TYR A 308 42.10 -26.12 44.53
CA TYR A 308 41.52 -24.84 44.10
C TYR A 308 40.31 -24.49 44.93
N ASP A 309 39.95 -23.21 44.93
CA ASP A 309 38.77 -22.71 45.59
C ASP A 309 37.49 -23.28 44.92
N PRO A 310 36.63 -24.02 45.66
CA PRO A 310 35.41 -24.63 45.14
C PRO A 310 34.38 -23.63 44.64
N ASP A 311 34.49 -22.35 45.03
CA ASP A 311 33.56 -21.28 44.55
C ASP A 311 33.92 -20.77 43.15
N ILE A 312 35.09 -21.10 42.63
CA ILE A 312 35.49 -20.79 41.26
C ILE A 312 34.94 -21.84 40.30
N LEU A 313 33.76 -21.55 39.77
CA LEU A 313 33.11 -22.39 38.77
C LEU A 313 33.46 -21.94 37.34
N PRO A 314 33.43 -22.83 36.36
CA PRO A 314 33.58 -22.43 34.94
C PRO A 314 32.52 -21.39 34.58
N PRO A 315 32.94 -20.26 33.88
CA PRO A 315 32.00 -19.17 33.52
C PRO A 315 30.79 -19.66 32.75
N ASP A 316 30.97 -20.61 31.86
CA ASP A 316 29.84 -21.19 31.07
C ASP A 316 28.78 -21.83 31.96
N LEU A 317 29.22 -22.53 33.03
CA LEU A 317 28.28 -23.22 33.93
C LEU A 317 27.45 -22.21 34.78
N ILE A 318 28.07 -21.09 35.14
CA ILE A 318 27.40 -19.99 35.84
C ILE A 318 26.35 -19.36 34.91
N THR A 319 26.74 -19.09 33.68
CA THR A 319 25.84 -18.50 32.67
C THR A 319 24.65 -19.42 32.38
N TYR A 320 24.90 -20.72 32.11
CA TYR A 320 23.81 -21.70 31.88
C TYR A 320 22.86 -21.82 33.05
N ALA A 321 23.36 -21.74 34.28
CA ALA A 321 22.49 -21.80 35.46
C ALA A 321 21.61 -20.55 35.56
N LYS A 322 22.14 -19.38 35.31
CA LYS A 322 21.41 -18.10 35.32
C LYS A 322 20.36 -18.09 34.22
N ASP A 323 20.71 -18.50 33.00
CA ASP A 323 19.80 -18.53 31.87
C ASP A 323 18.66 -19.52 32.06
N ALA A 324 18.96 -20.70 32.60
CA ALA A 324 17.94 -21.70 32.91
C ALA A 324 16.98 -21.26 34.01
N ALA A 325 17.48 -20.54 35.02
CA ALA A 325 16.66 -19.97 36.10
C ALA A 325 15.78 -18.83 35.56
N ALA A 326 16.32 -17.95 34.71
CA ALA A 326 15.58 -16.89 34.05
C ALA A 326 14.46 -17.47 33.17
N LEU A 327 14.78 -18.46 32.32
CA LEU A 327 13.79 -19.15 31.49
C LEU A 327 12.67 -19.79 32.33
N LEU A 328 12.99 -20.40 33.49
CA LEU A 328 11.97 -20.95 34.37
C LEU A 328 11.07 -19.89 34.94
N ALA A 329 11.63 -18.73 35.35
CA ALA A 329 10.87 -17.61 35.87
C ALA A 329 9.94 -17.02 34.77
N ASP A 330 10.41 -16.88 33.56
CA ASP A 330 9.62 -16.39 32.42
C ASP A 330 8.45 -17.36 32.14
N LEU A 331 8.68 -18.65 32.08
CA LEU A 331 7.65 -19.66 31.87
C LEU A 331 6.61 -19.72 33.00
N GLN A 332 6.97 -19.35 34.24
CA GLN A 332 6.08 -19.40 35.39
C GLN A 332 5.33 -18.07 35.60
N ASN A 333 5.96 -16.93 35.34
CA ASN A 333 5.49 -15.62 35.79
C ASN A 333 5.09 -14.65 34.67
N ARG A 334 5.51 -14.89 33.44
CA ARG A 334 5.36 -13.93 32.31
C ARG A 334 4.62 -14.56 31.16
N ASN A 335 3.50 -15.03 31.20
CA ASN A 335 2.70 -15.55 30.06
C ASN A 335 3.54 -16.03 28.82
N GLU A 336 4.78 -16.47 29.07
CA GLU A 336 5.69 -17.03 28.08
C GLU A 336 5.36 -18.52 27.89
N ARG A 337 5.36 -18.96 26.63
CA ARG A 337 5.25 -20.37 26.26
C ARG A 337 6.55 -20.83 25.62
N MET A 338 6.75 -22.15 25.59
CA MET A 338 7.85 -22.76 24.91
C MET A 338 7.41 -23.34 23.56
N PHE A 339 8.13 -22.98 22.52
CA PHE A 339 7.92 -23.46 21.15
C PHE A 339 9.12 -24.27 20.69
N LEU A 340 8.87 -25.25 19.83
CA LEU A 340 9.88 -25.94 19.03
C LEU A 340 9.78 -25.38 17.61
N LEU A 341 10.84 -24.73 17.14
CA LEU A 341 10.91 -24.05 15.86
C LEU A 341 11.86 -24.77 14.91
N THR A 342 11.37 -25.09 13.70
CA THR A 342 12.20 -25.44 12.55
C THR A 342 12.18 -24.28 11.57
N PHE A 343 13.31 -23.64 11.30
CA PHE A 343 13.44 -22.52 10.37
C PHE A 343 14.12 -22.99 9.10
N LEU A 344 13.37 -23.05 7.99
CA LEU A 344 13.86 -23.50 6.68
C LEU A 344 13.97 -22.32 5.71
N VAL A 345 14.97 -22.38 4.87
CA VAL A 345 15.16 -21.48 3.74
C VAL A 345 15.32 -22.33 2.49
N LEU A 346 14.41 -22.16 1.56
CA LEU A 346 14.42 -22.77 0.24
C LEU A 346 14.83 -21.71 -0.79
N ASN A 347 15.87 -21.98 -1.56
CA ASN A 347 16.28 -21.15 -2.69
C ASN A 347 16.01 -21.89 -4.00
N LEU A 348 15.53 -21.16 -4.99
CA LEU A 348 15.29 -21.66 -6.34
C LEU A 348 15.92 -20.71 -7.36
N ALA A 349 16.57 -21.24 -8.39
CA ALA A 349 17.21 -20.41 -9.41
C ALA A 349 17.25 -21.11 -10.79
N PRO A 350 17.30 -20.36 -11.90
CA PRO A 350 17.37 -20.94 -13.24
C PRO A 350 18.73 -21.58 -13.54
N THR A 351 19.79 -21.18 -12.85
CA THR A 351 21.15 -21.73 -13.02
C THR A 351 21.76 -22.08 -11.67
N ARG A 352 22.70 -23.01 -11.67
CA ARG A 352 23.43 -23.42 -10.46
C ARG A 352 24.25 -22.26 -9.89
N GLU A 353 24.87 -21.48 -10.74
CA GLU A 353 25.68 -20.33 -10.34
C GLU A 353 24.83 -19.28 -9.60
N ARG A 354 23.66 -18.92 -10.13
CA ARG A 354 22.74 -18.01 -9.46
C ARG A 354 22.30 -18.58 -8.11
N LEU A 355 21.98 -19.87 -8.04
CA LEU A 355 21.61 -20.53 -6.78
C LEU A 355 22.70 -20.41 -5.72
N GLU A 356 23.96 -20.68 -6.10
CA GLU A 356 25.10 -20.58 -5.16
C GLU A 356 25.30 -19.15 -4.66
N ASN A 357 25.14 -18.14 -5.54
CA ASN A 357 25.21 -16.72 -5.18
C ASN A 357 24.09 -16.33 -4.22
N ASP A 358 22.86 -16.75 -4.49
CA ASP A 358 21.71 -16.44 -3.63
C ASP A 358 21.89 -17.06 -2.23
N VAL A 359 22.30 -18.33 -2.16
CA VAL A 359 22.57 -19.00 -0.87
C VAL A 359 23.74 -18.34 -0.13
N PHE A 360 24.78 -17.91 -0.84
CA PHE A 360 25.92 -17.21 -0.25
C PHE A 360 25.48 -15.88 0.37
N THR A 361 24.68 -15.10 -0.34
CA THR A 361 24.15 -13.82 0.15
C THR A 361 23.30 -14.00 1.41
N ILE A 362 22.39 -15.00 1.43
CA ILE A 362 21.57 -15.29 2.61
C ILE A 362 22.44 -15.78 3.78
N SER A 363 23.51 -16.56 3.49
CA SER A 363 24.45 -16.97 4.52
C SER A 363 25.17 -15.78 5.15
N GLY A 364 25.50 -14.75 4.35
CA GLY A 364 26.06 -13.48 4.84
C GLY A 364 25.11 -12.73 5.77
N ILE A 365 23.82 -12.65 5.40
CA ILE A 365 22.78 -12.07 6.27
C ILE A 365 22.67 -12.85 7.59
N ALA A 366 22.62 -14.19 7.52
CA ALA A 366 22.55 -15.02 8.72
C ALA A 366 23.74 -14.76 9.65
N GLN A 367 24.97 -14.70 9.10
CA GLN A 367 26.19 -14.43 9.87
C GLN A 367 26.16 -13.03 10.54
N LYS A 368 25.67 -12.00 9.85
CA LYS A 368 25.47 -10.64 10.40
C LYS A 368 24.63 -10.66 11.68
N HIS A 369 23.69 -11.58 11.77
CA HIS A 369 22.77 -11.75 12.91
C HIS A 369 23.17 -12.90 13.85
N ASN A 370 24.45 -13.29 13.88
CA ASN A 370 24.96 -14.39 14.70
C ASN A 370 24.18 -15.71 14.50
N CYS A 371 23.81 -16.00 13.27
CA CYS A 371 23.17 -17.24 12.85
C CYS A 371 24.02 -17.89 11.76
N ALA A 372 23.80 -19.17 11.51
CA ALA A 372 24.45 -19.87 10.40
C ALA A 372 23.40 -20.54 9.51
N LEU A 373 23.48 -20.28 8.20
CA LEU A 373 22.67 -21.00 7.23
C LEU A 373 23.35 -22.33 6.92
N ARG A 374 22.71 -23.47 7.20
CA ARG A 374 23.24 -24.82 6.98
C ARG A 374 22.39 -25.54 5.95
N ARG A 375 23.03 -26.07 4.89
CA ARG A 375 22.33 -26.91 3.93
C ARG A 375 21.88 -28.22 4.55
N LEU A 376 20.76 -28.72 4.11
CA LEU A 376 20.22 -30.02 4.52
C LEU A 376 20.89 -31.13 3.69
N ASP A 377 22.09 -31.62 4.15
CA ASP A 377 22.82 -32.64 3.45
C ASP A 377 22.02 -33.95 3.42
N TRP A 378 21.77 -34.48 2.20
CA TRP A 378 20.95 -35.69 1.95
C TRP A 378 19.48 -35.63 2.39
N GLN A 379 18.99 -34.43 2.73
CA GLN A 379 17.59 -34.17 3.12
C GLN A 379 16.95 -33.09 2.25
N GLN A 380 17.40 -32.92 1.01
CA GLN A 380 16.92 -31.89 0.10
C GLN A 380 15.45 -32.11 -0.28
N GLU A 381 15.01 -33.36 -0.46
CA GLU A 381 13.61 -33.71 -0.72
C GLU A 381 12.74 -33.33 0.47
N GLN A 382 13.12 -33.77 1.67
CA GLN A 382 12.38 -33.46 2.91
C GLN A 382 12.33 -31.92 3.14
N GLY A 383 13.45 -31.25 2.94
CA GLY A 383 13.53 -29.79 3.09
C GLY A 383 12.62 -29.05 2.10
N TYR A 384 12.63 -29.44 0.83
CA TYR A 384 11.75 -28.84 -0.18
C TYR A 384 10.27 -29.09 0.12
N MET A 385 9.90 -30.34 0.41
CA MET A 385 8.51 -30.69 0.71
C MET A 385 8.01 -30.03 2.01
N SER A 386 8.87 -29.86 3.00
CA SER A 386 8.56 -29.11 4.23
C SER A 386 8.38 -27.60 3.99
N SER A 387 8.94 -27.06 2.92
CA SER A 387 8.78 -25.64 2.57
C SER A 387 7.46 -25.32 1.86
N LEU A 388 6.71 -26.33 1.42
CA LEU A 388 5.39 -26.15 0.82
C LEU A 388 4.34 -25.77 1.88
N ALA A 389 3.41 -24.91 1.55
CA ALA A 389 2.35 -24.44 2.48
C ALA A 389 1.29 -25.54 2.76
N LEU A 390 1.73 -26.69 3.24
CA LEU A 390 0.90 -27.86 3.52
C LEU A 390 0.72 -28.15 5.02
N GLY A 391 1.55 -27.57 5.90
CA GLY A 391 1.59 -27.94 7.32
C GLY A 391 2.28 -29.29 7.57
N TRP A 392 3.14 -29.72 6.64
CA TRP A 392 3.91 -30.95 6.74
C TRP A 392 5.38 -30.63 7.02
N ASN A 393 5.97 -31.23 8.04
CA ASN A 393 7.39 -31.12 8.38
C ASN A 393 8.06 -32.48 8.40
N GLY A 394 9.01 -32.71 7.50
CA GLY A 394 9.85 -33.92 7.46
C GLY A 394 11.25 -33.71 8.04
N ILE A 395 11.51 -32.53 8.66
CA ILE A 395 12.80 -32.17 9.24
C ILE A 395 12.71 -32.21 10.75
N GLU A 396 13.59 -32.97 11.39
CA GLU A 396 13.61 -33.15 12.85
C GLU A 396 14.46 -32.10 13.59
N ILE A 397 15.16 -31.22 12.85
CA ILE A 397 15.98 -30.15 13.43
C ILE A 397 15.06 -29.08 14.01
N GLN A 398 15.07 -28.96 15.33
CA GLN A 398 14.22 -28.04 16.06
C GLN A 398 15.03 -27.26 17.11
N ARG A 399 14.67 -26.00 17.32
CA ARG A 399 15.19 -25.17 18.42
C ARG A 399 14.06 -24.81 19.37
N GLY A 400 14.32 -24.97 20.67
CA GLY A 400 13.42 -24.48 21.71
C GLY A 400 13.54 -22.94 21.83
N MET A 401 12.42 -22.23 21.81
CA MET A 401 12.35 -20.79 21.93
C MET A 401 11.13 -20.39 22.77
N THR A 402 11.22 -19.24 23.46
CA THR A 402 10.10 -18.66 24.18
C THR A 402 9.16 -17.91 23.22
N THR A 403 8.01 -17.45 23.71
CA THR A 403 7.08 -16.63 22.93
C THR A 403 7.77 -15.39 22.38
N SER A 404 8.40 -14.59 23.23
CA SER A 404 9.08 -13.36 22.83
C SER A 404 10.21 -13.62 21.82
N SER A 405 11.01 -14.68 22.06
CA SER A 405 12.08 -15.05 21.11
C SER A 405 11.53 -15.54 19.77
N THR A 406 10.39 -16.22 19.74
CA THR A 406 9.74 -16.66 18.48
C THR A 406 9.09 -15.49 17.76
N ALA A 407 8.52 -14.54 18.51
CA ALA A 407 7.86 -13.35 17.98
C ALA A 407 8.83 -12.39 17.26
N ILE A 408 10.14 -12.49 17.51
CA ILE A 408 11.18 -11.74 16.80
C ILE A 408 11.11 -11.98 15.27
N PHE A 409 10.70 -13.17 14.84
CA PHE A 409 10.42 -13.43 13.43
C PHE A 409 9.08 -12.82 13.03
N ILE A 410 9.00 -11.48 13.22
CA ILE A 410 7.78 -10.73 12.96
C ILE A 410 7.44 -10.80 11.46
N PRO A 411 6.19 -11.15 11.10
CA PRO A 411 5.84 -11.40 9.71
C PRO A 411 5.50 -10.14 8.92
N PHE A 412 5.61 -8.97 9.54
CA PHE A 412 5.15 -7.70 8.96
C PHE A 412 6.32 -6.82 8.55
N MET A 413 6.23 -6.21 7.39
CA MET A 413 7.29 -5.39 6.79
C MET A 413 6.76 -4.01 6.44
N THR A 414 6.23 -3.86 5.24
CA THR A 414 5.64 -2.64 4.72
C THR A 414 4.44 -2.99 3.86
N ARG A 415 3.40 -2.21 3.98
CA ARG A 415 2.20 -2.41 3.19
C ARG A 415 2.47 -2.11 1.71
N GLU A 416 2.00 -2.99 0.85
CA GLU A 416 2.06 -2.83 -0.58
C GLU A 416 0.73 -2.29 -1.10
N LEU A 417 0.80 -1.30 -1.97
CA LEU A 417 -0.38 -0.77 -2.64
C LEU A 417 -0.35 -1.17 -4.11
N ARG A 418 -0.97 -2.32 -4.40
CA ARG A 418 -0.96 -2.96 -5.71
C ARG A 418 -2.39 -3.30 -6.14
N MET A 419 -3.14 -2.26 -6.49
CA MET A 419 -4.51 -2.42 -6.91
C MET A 419 -4.57 -2.76 -8.41
N GLY A 420 -5.53 -3.56 -8.80
CA GLY A 420 -5.84 -3.86 -10.21
C GLY A 420 -6.90 -2.91 -10.77
N GLY A 421 -7.38 -3.18 -12.00
CA GLY A 421 -8.47 -2.42 -12.61
C GLY A 421 -8.05 -1.04 -13.13
N GLN A 422 -8.72 0.01 -12.67
CA GLN A 422 -8.48 1.42 -13.07
C GLN A 422 -7.46 2.12 -12.16
N SER A 423 -6.49 1.37 -11.62
CA SER A 423 -5.46 1.95 -10.75
C SER A 423 -4.47 2.83 -11.51
N LEU A 424 -4.04 3.89 -10.85
CA LEU A 424 -3.07 4.87 -11.34
C LEU A 424 -1.69 4.61 -10.72
N TYR A 425 -0.64 4.94 -11.45
CA TYR A 425 0.73 4.85 -10.96
C TYR A 425 1.10 6.07 -10.12
N TYR A 426 1.65 5.83 -8.91
CA TYR A 426 2.05 6.89 -7.97
C TYR A 426 3.54 6.89 -7.59
N GLY A 427 4.32 6.00 -8.15
CA GLY A 427 5.75 5.88 -7.87
C GLY A 427 6.16 4.46 -7.51
N MET A 428 7.36 4.34 -6.98
CA MET A 428 7.93 3.09 -6.44
C MET A 428 7.93 3.15 -4.92
N ASN A 429 7.53 2.09 -4.24
CA ASN A 429 7.69 1.98 -2.79
C ASN A 429 9.19 2.05 -2.43
N ALA A 430 9.59 3.02 -1.63
CA ALA A 430 11.01 3.25 -1.29
C ALA A 430 11.62 2.09 -0.48
N LEU A 431 10.80 1.28 0.21
CA LEU A 431 11.24 0.16 1.03
C LEU A 431 11.33 -1.14 0.23
N SER A 432 10.28 -1.48 -0.49
CA SER A 432 10.20 -2.75 -1.23
C SER A 432 10.69 -2.66 -2.67
N GLY A 433 10.83 -1.44 -3.22
CA GLY A 433 11.15 -1.21 -4.62
C GLY A 433 10.03 -1.62 -5.58
N ASN A 434 8.82 -1.88 -5.10
CA ASN A 434 7.69 -2.26 -5.94
C ASN A 434 6.89 -1.05 -6.43
N VAL A 435 6.19 -1.20 -7.56
CA VAL A 435 5.31 -0.14 -8.06
C VAL A 435 4.13 0.10 -7.12
N ILE A 436 3.79 1.36 -6.91
CA ILE A 436 2.59 1.78 -6.21
C ILE A 436 1.51 2.04 -7.26
N MET A 437 0.48 1.22 -7.21
CA MET A 437 -0.71 1.32 -8.07
C MET A 437 -1.95 1.44 -7.20
N ALA A 438 -2.67 2.54 -7.32
CA ALA A 438 -3.84 2.81 -6.49
C ALA A 438 -5.00 3.39 -7.30
N ASP A 439 -6.21 3.04 -6.90
CA ASP A 439 -7.44 3.57 -7.47
C ASP A 439 -8.12 4.47 -6.44
N ARG A 440 -8.04 5.79 -6.63
CA ARG A 440 -8.62 6.77 -5.70
C ARG A 440 -10.14 6.66 -5.60
N LYS A 441 -10.82 6.15 -6.64
CA LYS A 441 -12.27 5.94 -6.61
C LYS A 441 -12.71 4.90 -5.57
N GLN A 442 -11.80 4.04 -5.11
CA GLN A 442 -12.07 3.05 -4.06
C GLN A 442 -11.93 3.59 -2.64
N LEU A 443 -11.40 4.79 -2.46
CA LEU A 443 -11.33 5.45 -1.16
C LEU A 443 -12.72 5.88 -0.69
N LYS A 444 -12.91 5.88 0.63
CA LYS A 444 -14.15 6.42 1.24
C LYS A 444 -14.29 7.92 0.94
N ASN A 445 -13.18 8.64 0.99
CA ASN A 445 -13.05 10.04 0.61
C ASN A 445 -11.98 10.18 -0.46
N PRO A 446 -12.32 10.21 -1.76
CA PRO A 446 -11.34 10.30 -2.83
C PRO A 446 -10.65 11.67 -2.92
N ASN A 447 -11.04 12.63 -2.08
CA ASN A 447 -10.42 13.94 -1.98
C ASN A 447 -8.92 13.81 -1.69
N GLY A 448 -8.11 14.64 -2.30
CA GLY A 448 -6.66 14.54 -2.19
C GLY A 448 -5.93 15.86 -2.05
N LEU A 449 -4.73 15.80 -1.50
CA LEU A 449 -3.80 16.91 -1.42
C LEU A 449 -2.42 16.51 -1.93
N PHE A 450 -1.82 17.37 -2.74
CA PHE A 450 -0.41 17.32 -3.14
C PHE A 450 0.35 18.41 -2.38
N LEU A 451 1.20 17.99 -1.46
CA LEU A 451 1.90 18.86 -0.52
C LEU A 451 3.41 18.83 -0.77
N GLY A 452 4.07 19.99 -0.66
CA GLY A 452 5.50 20.01 -0.77
C GLY A 452 6.06 21.40 -1.06
N THR A 453 7.33 21.61 -0.74
CA THR A 453 8.05 22.86 -1.02
C THR A 453 8.20 23.13 -2.50
N PRO A 454 8.50 24.38 -2.93
CA PRO A 454 8.84 24.69 -4.32
C PRO A 454 9.97 23.78 -4.82
N GLY A 455 9.85 23.27 -6.06
CA GLY A 455 10.86 22.41 -6.66
C GLY A 455 10.86 20.95 -6.18
N SER A 456 10.02 20.56 -5.22
CA SER A 456 9.90 19.17 -4.75
C SER A 456 9.24 18.22 -5.77
N GLY A 457 8.51 18.74 -6.78
CA GLY A 457 7.85 17.94 -7.81
C GLY A 457 6.32 17.87 -7.72
N LYS A 458 5.64 18.74 -6.94
CA LYS A 458 4.17 18.74 -6.78
C LYS A 458 3.40 18.80 -8.09
N SER A 459 3.65 19.87 -8.86
CA SER A 459 2.96 20.10 -10.14
C SER A 459 3.29 18.99 -11.15
N PHE A 460 4.51 18.42 -11.09
CA PHE A 460 4.88 17.23 -11.85
C PHE A 460 4.03 16.02 -11.50
N ALA A 461 3.87 15.71 -10.20
CA ALA A 461 3.08 14.59 -9.72
C ALA A 461 1.58 14.75 -10.09
N ALA A 462 1.02 15.97 -9.95
CA ALA A 462 -0.35 16.26 -10.35
C ALA A 462 -0.56 16.11 -11.85
N LYS A 463 0.35 16.67 -12.67
CA LYS A 463 0.30 16.52 -14.12
C LYS A 463 0.41 15.07 -14.56
N ARG A 464 1.27 14.26 -13.91
CA ARG A 464 1.37 12.84 -14.16
C ARG A 464 0.06 12.12 -13.87
N GLU A 465 -0.62 12.43 -12.75
CA GLU A 465 -1.95 11.88 -12.44
C GLU A 465 -2.96 12.28 -13.52
N ILE A 466 -2.97 13.54 -13.96
CA ILE A 466 -3.82 14.03 -15.05
C ILE A 466 -3.61 13.23 -16.34
N VAL A 467 -2.37 13.01 -16.75
CA VAL A 467 -2.06 12.18 -17.94
C VAL A 467 -2.58 10.78 -17.76
N ASN A 468 -2.35 10.20 -16.58
CA ASN A 468 -2.75 8.82 -16.29
C ASN A 468 -4.28 8.66 -16.35
N VAL A 469 -5.03 9.58 -15.71
CA VAL A 469 -6.50 9.64 -15.80
C VAL A 469 -6.95 9.84 -17.25
N PHE A 470 -6.34 10.78 -17.99
CA PHE A 470 -6.71 11.04 -19.37
C PHE A 470 -6.56 9.80 -20.25
N LEU A 471 -5.47 9.05 -20.10
CA LEU A 471 -5.19 7.87 -20.92
C LEU A 471 -5.99 6.62 -20.51
N THR A 472 -6.29 6.45 -19.22
CA THR A 472 -6.87 5.21 -18.68
C THR A 472 -8.36 5.29 -18.37
N MET A 473 -8.91 6.50 -18.24
CA MET A 473 -10.31 6.75 -17.86
C MET A 473 -10.99 7.69 -18.89
N PRO A 474 -11.27 7.22 -20.12
CA PRO A 474 -11.75 8.08 -21.22
C PRO A 474 -13.12 8.70 -20.97
N GLU A 475 -13.93 8.09 -20.10
CA GLU A 475 -15.26 8.57 -19.75
C GLU A 475 -15.25 9.69 -18.71
N ASP A 476 -14.16 9.87 -17.97
CA ASP A 476 -14.07 10.87 -16.90
C ASP A 476 -13.72 12.27 -17.45
N ASP A 477 -14.22 13.29 -16.78
CA ASP A 477 -13.83 14.68 -17.02
C ASP A 477 -12.64 15.07 -16.12
N ILE A 478 -11.83 15.98 -16.64
CA ILE A 478 -10.70 16.57 -15.92
C ILE A 478 -10.80 18.09 -16.01
N VAL A 479 -10.86 18.74 -14.86
CA VAL A 479 -10.93 20.21 -14.78
C VAL A 479 -9.77 20.73 -13.94
N ILE A 480 -9.05 21.71 -14.48
CA ILE A 480 -7.84 22.28 -13.88
C ILE A 480 -8.05 23.77 -13.65
N ALA A 481 -7.84 24.25 -12.43
CA ALA A 481 -7.68 25.67 -12.12
C ALA A 481 -6.18 25.99 -12.04
N ASP A 482 -5.69 26.76 -13.00
CA ASP A 482 -4.28 27.07 -13.21
C ASP A 482 -3.98 28.56 -12.99
N PRO A 483 -3.56 28.96 -11.78
CA PRO A 483 -3.23 30.34 -11.49
C PRO A 483 -1.83 30.77 -11.93
N GLU A 484 -0.97 29.83 -12.33
CA GLU A 484 0.42 30.11 -12.76
C GLU A 484 0.66 29.90 -14.27
N GLY A 485 -0.29 29.33 -15.00
CA GLY A 485 -0.20 29.09 -16.44
C GLY A 485 0.76 27.96 -16.82
N ASP A 486 0.91 26.97 -15.91
CA ASP A 486 1.88 25.90 -16.07
C ASP A 486 1.33 24.66 -16.81
N TYR A 487 -0.01 24.57 -16.95
CA TYR A 487 -0.66 23.39 -17.52
C TYR A 487 -0.94 23.51 -19.04
N TYR A 488 -0.78 24.70 -19.62
CA TYR A 488 -1.07 24.94 -21.02
C TYR A 488 -0.40 23.94 -21.99
N PRO A 489 0.92 23.65 -21.90
CA PRO A 489 1.57 22.74 -22.87
C PRO A 489 0.97 21.32 -22.79
N LEU A 490 0.70 20.84 -21.59
CA LEU A 490 0.13 19.52 -21.36
C LEU A 490 -1.29 19.43 -21.92
N VAL A 491 -2.14 20.39 -21.56
CA VAL A 491 -3.56 20.40 -21.97
C VAL A 491 -3.68 20.55 -23.50
N HIS A 492 -2.87 21.40 -24.09
CA HIS A 492 -2.82 21.56 -25.56
C HIS A 492 -2.38 20.25 -26.25
N ARG A 493 -1.33 19.59 -25.75
CA ARG A 493 -0.82 18.32 -26.33
C ARG A 493 -1.85 17.19 -26.24
N LEU A 494 -2.68 17.19 -25.20
CA LEU A 494 -3.77 16.22 -25.00
C LEU A 494 -5.10 16.65 -25.67
N GLY A 495 -5.09 17.68 -26.54
CA GLY A 495 -6.29 18.14 -27.24
C GLY A 495 -7.37 18.71 -26.29
N GLY A 496 -6.98 19.12 -25.08
CA GLY A 496 -7.86 19.78 -24.13
C GLY A 496 -8.15 21.23 -24.46
N GLN A 497 -9.14 21.79 -23.76
CA GLN A 497 -9.54 23.19 -23.91
C GLN A 497 -8.90 24.05 -22.82
N VAL A 498 -8.26 25.16 -23.21
CA VAL A 498 -7.74 26.15 -22.27
C VAL A 498 -8.58 27.42 -22.36
N VAL A 499 -9.22 27.78 -21.26
CA VAL A 499 -9.99 29.02 -21.10
C VAL A 499 -9.11 30.03 -20.39
N LYS A 500 -8.61 31.00 -21.13
CA LYS A 500 -7.71 32.03 -20.60
C LYS A 500 -8.50 33.28 -20.22
N LEU A 501 -8.48 33.62 -18.92
CA LEU A 501 -9.10 34.83 -18.39
C LEU A 501 -8.06 35.94 -18.27
N THR A 502 -8.33 37.06 -19.00
CA THR A 502 -7.45 38.23 -18.96
C THR A 502 -8.26 39.50 -18.74
N PRO A 503 -7.77 40.48 -17.96
CA PRO A 503 -8.48 41.75 -17.73
C PRO A 503 -8.58 42.62 -18.98
N SER A 504 -7.93 42.25 -20.08
CA SER A 504 -7.90 43.04 -21.34
C SER A 504 -9.22 42.86 -22.09
N ALA A 505 -9.83 43.96 -22.50
CA ALA A 505 -11.02 44.00 -23.36
C ALA A 505 -10.85 43.30 -24.70
N SER A 506 -9.58 43.03 -25.12
CA SER A 506 -9.26 42.37 -26.37
C SER A 506 -9.36 40.83 -26.29
N SER A 507 -9.41 40.22 -25.11
CA SER A 507 -9.44 38.75 -24.97
C SER A 507 -10.81 38.15 -25.28
N GLY A 508 -11.87 38.88 -25.13
CA GLY A 508 -13.25 38.46 -25.46
C GLY A 508 -13.79 37.24 -24.70
N THR A 509 -13.06 36.72 -23.69
CA THR A 509 -13.46 35.54 -22.90
C THR A 509 -14.01 35.94 -21.54
N TYR A 510 -15.27 35.65 -21.29
CA TYR A 510 -15.98 36.04 -20.09
C TYR A 510 -16.65 34.86 -19.41
N ILE A 511 -16.66 34.86 -18.08
CA ILE A 511 -17.38 33.91 -17.21
C ILE A 511 -18.25 34.76 -16.27
N ASN A 512 -19.52 34.45 -16.23
CA ASN A 512 -20.48 35.11 -15.36
C ASN A 512 -20.56 34.41 -13.98
N PRO A 513 -20.20 35.05 -12.88
CA PRO A 513 -20.32 34.46 -11.54
C PRO A 513 -21.77 34.20 -11.13
N MET A 514 -22.74 34.84 -11.83
CA MET A 514 -24.16 34.64 -11.55
C MET A 514 -24.79 33.48 -12.30
N ASP A 515 -24.03 32.72 -13.10
CA ASP A 515 -24.58 31.56 -13.82
C ASP A 515 -25.05 30.46 -12.84
N ILE A 516 -26.21 29.91 -13.11
CA ILE A 516 -26.84 28.82 -12.36
C ILE A 516 -27.48 27.85 -13.36
N THR A 517 -27.37 26.57 -13.09
CA THR A 517 -28.00 25.50 -13.88
C THR A 517 -29.17 24.93 -13.07
N PRO A 518 -30.19 24.33 -13.71
CA PRO A 518 -31.28 23.65 -13.00
C PRO A 518 -30.80 22.58 -12.04
N ASP A 519 -29.68 21.89 -12.40
CA ASP A 519 -29.13 20.76 -11.66
C ASP A 519 -28.04 21.17 -10.63
N TYR A 520 -28.03 22.48 -10.28
CA TYR A 520 -27.02 23.06 -9.38
C TYR A 520 -27.09 22.54 -7.94
N ALA A 521 -28.25 22.06 -7.50
CA ALA A 521 -28.47 21.48 -6.17
C ALA A 521 -29.41 20.26 -6.24
N ASP A 522 -29.25 19.32 -5.30
CA ASP A 522 -30.03 18.08 -5.21
C ASP A 522 -31.41 18.29 -4.57
N ASP A 523 -31.43 18.30 -3.24
CA ASP A 523 -32.62 18.44 -2.40
C ASP A 523 -32.77 19.88 -1.84
N GLU A 524 -31.78 20.74 -2.08
CA GLU A 524 -31.78 22.14 -1.64
C GLU A 524 -32.23 23.06 -2.77
N ASP A 525 -32.73 24.21 -2.41
CA ASP A 525 -33.03 25.27 -3.37
C ASP A 525 -31.75 25.72 -4.07
N PRO A 526 -31.59 25.55 -5.42
CA PRO A 526 -30.42 25.98 -6.17
C PRO A 526 -30.04 27.44 -5.91
N LEU A 527 -31.04 28.29 -5.67
CA LEU A 527 -30.82 29.69 -5.36
C LEU A 527 -30.17 29.91 -3.99
N SER A 528 -30.45 29.04 -3.03
CA SER A 528 -29.84 29.10 -1.69
C SER A 528 -28.34 28.91 -1.75
N LEU A 529 -27.87 27.85 -2.46
CA LEU A 529 -26.46 27.60 -2.68
C LEU A 529 -25.78 28.72 -3.46
N LYS A 530 -26.48 29.24 -4.47
CA LYS A 530 -25.95 30.36 -5.25
C LYS A 530 -25.86 31.64 -4.43
N SER A 531 -26.82 31.86 -3.52
CA SER A 531 -26.78 32.99 -2.57
C SER A 531 -25.53 32.87 -1.66
N ASP A 532 -25.23 31.69 -1.13
CA ASP A 532 -24.03 31.47 -0.29
C ASP A 532 -22.74 31.75 -1.06
N PHE A 533 -22.66 31.32 -2.33
CA PHE A 533 -21.54 31.68 -3.21
C PHE A 533 -21.43 33.20 -3.41
N ILE A 534 -22.54 33.89 -3.71
CA ILE A 534 -22.52 35.35 -3.93
C ILE A 534 -22.20 36.10 -2.64
N LEU A 535 -22.64 35.60 -1.47
CA LEU A 535 -22.24 36.15 -0.16
C LEU A 535 -20.70 36.03 0.01
N SER A 536 -20.12 34.90 -0.31
CA SER A 536 -18.67 34.69 -0.25
C SER A 536 -17.92 35.58 -1.23
N LEU A 537 -18.46 35.77 -2.43
CA LEU A 537 -17.91 36.70 -3.43
C LEU A 537 -17.97 38.16 -2.95
N CYS A 538 -19.10 38.59 -2.43
CA CYS A 538 -19.26 39.93 -1.87
C CYS A 538 -18.33 40.15 -0.66
N GLU A 539 -18.11 39.14 0.17
CA GLU A 539 -17.20 39.24 1.29
C GLU A 539 -15.74 39.45 0.86
N LEU A 540 -15.28 38.75 -0.19
CA LEU A 540 -13.98 39.02 -0.80
C LEU A 540 -13.84 40.44 -1.37
N ILE A 541 -14.94 41.00 -1.87
CA ILE A 541 -14.98 42.31 -2.53
C ILE A 541 -15.09 43.45 -1.51
N VAL A 542 -16.06 43.36 -0.60
CA VAL A 542 -16.34 44.38 0.42
C VAL A 542 -15.25 44.41 1.48
N GLY A 543 -14.76 43.27 1.82
CA GLY A 543 -13.56 43.01 2.62
C GLY A 543 -13.46 43.68 3.97
N GLY A 544 -12.59 43.15 4.80
CA GLY A 544 -12.24 43.70 6.11
C GLY A 544 -11.96 42.57 7.08
N ARG A 545 -11.19 42.85 8.14
CA ARG A 545 -10.85 41.83 9.15
C ARG A 545 -12.05 41.22 9.89
N GLY A 546 -13.26 41.80 9.73
CA GLY A 546 -14.48 41.35 10.41
C GLY A 546 -15.52 40.70 9.49
N GLY A 547 -15.26 40.54 8.20
CA GLY A 547 -16.20 40.01 7.22
C GLY A 547 -17.44 40.93 7.00
N LEU A 548 -18.50 40.38 6.35
CA LEU A 548 -19.75 41.04 6.15
C LEU A 548 -20.58 41.09 7.44
N ALA A 549 -21.11 42.29 7.78
CA ALA A 549 -22.04 42.43 8.88
C ALA A 549 -23.34 41.66 8.63
N PRO A 550 -24.08 41.20 9.65
CA PRO A 550 -25.33 40.45 9.48
C PRO A 550 -26.36 41.17 8.60
N VAL A 551 -26.47 42.50 8.70
CA VAL A 551 -27.35 43.29 7.84
C VAL A 551 -26.91 43.28 6.39
N GLU A 552 -25.59 43.35 6.14
CA GLU A 552 -25.01 43.25 4.78
C GLU A 552 -25.34 41.91 4.14
N LYS A 553 -25.23 40.82 4.90
CA LYS A 553 -25.61 39.47 4.43
C LYS A 553 -27.10 39.41 4.04
N THR A 554 -27.97 40.03 4.87
CA THR A 554 -29.40 40.04 4.62
C THR A 554 -29.77 40.83 3.36
N VAL A 555 -29.16 42.02 3.13
CA VAL A 555 -29.44 42.83 1.95
C VAL A 555 -28.90 42.18 0.68
N ILE A 556 -27.77 41.52 0.74
CA ILE A 556 -27.20 40.76 -0.40
C ILE A 556 -28.15 39.59 -0.75
N ASP A 557 -28.53 38.73 0.21
CA ASP A 557 -29.42 37.58 -0.05
C ASP A 557 -30.74 38.03 -0.66
N ARG A 558 -31.33 39.11 -0.11
CA ARG A 558 -32.57 39.70 -0.66
C ARG A 558 -32.37 40.16 -2.11
N ALA A 559 -31.29 40.85 -2.41
CA ALA A 559 -30.95 41.29 -3.76
C ALA A 559 -30.76 40.09 -4.71
N VAL A 560 -30.03 39.10 -4.30
CA VAL A 560 -29.83 37.86 -5.10
C VAL A 560 -31.18 37.24 -5.44
N ARG A 561 -32.04 36.99 -4.47
CA ARG A 561 -33.38 36.42 -4.71
C ARG A 561 -34.21 37.28 -5.67
N THR A 562 -34.05 38.60 -5.60
CA THR A 562 -34.80 39.51 -6.47
C THR A 562 -34.30 39.46 -7.92
N VAL A 563 -33.01 39.50 -8.15
CA VAL A 563 -32.45 39.52 -9.52
C VAL A 563 -32.63 38.21 -10.26
N TYR A 564 -32.75 37.06 -9.57
CA TYR A 564 -33.00 35.76 -10.19
C TYR A 564 -34.49 35.51 -10.53
N ARG A 565 -35.46 36.27 -9.99
CA ARG A 565 -36.90 36.07 -10.27
C ARG A 565 -37.27 36.01 -11.76
N PRO A 566 -36.73 36.90 -12.64
CA PRO A 566 -37.01 36.83 -14.07
C PRO A 566 -36.52 35.56 -14.74
N TYR A 567 -35.35 35.08 -14.32
CA TYR A 567 -34.77 33.85 -14.84
C TYR A 567 -35.50 32.61 -14.36
N LEU A 568 -35.85 32.54 -13.07
CA LEU A 568 -36.60 31.42 -12.49
C LEU A 568 -38.03 31.30 -13.03
N ALA A 569 -38.63 32.41 -13.42
CA ALA A 569 -39.96 32.41 -14.05
C ALA A 569 -39.93 31.90 -15.49
N ASP A 570 -38.87 32.18 -16.23
CA ASP A 570 -38.66 31.73 -17.61
C ASP A 570 -37.15 31.60 -17.87
N PRO A 571 -36.58 30.37 -17.73
CA PRO A 571 -35.17 30.12 -17.85
C PRO A 571 -34.65 30.28 -19.30
N ALA A 572 -34.19 31.48 -19.61
CA ALA A 572 -33.58 31.81 -20.88
C ALA A 572 -32.21 32.46 -20.65
N PRO A 573 -31.18 32.14 -21.45
CA PRO A 573 -29.82 32.68 -21.28
C PRO A 573 -29.76 34.21 -21.22
N GLU A 574 -30.67 34.88 -21.93
CA GLU A 574 -30.75 36.34 -21.97
C GLU A 574 -31.28 36.95 -20.66
N ARG A 575 -31.95 36.14 -19.84
CA ARG A 575 -32.52 36.57 -18.53
C ARG A 575 -31.61 36.23 -17.35
N MET A 576 -30.52 35.50 -17.61
CA MET A 576 -29.54 35.20 -16.58
C MET A 576 -28.98 36.53 -16.03
N PRO A 577 -29.01 36.76 -14.70
CA PRO A 577 -28.45 37.98 -14.14
C PRO A 577 -26.91 38.02 -14.31
N ILE A 578 -26.39 39.25 -14.32
CA ILE A 578 -24.95 39.55 -14.23
C ILE A 578 -24.70 40.42 -12.98
N LEU A 579 -23.43 40.65 -12.62
CA LEU A 579 -23.08 41.45 -11.44
C LEU A 579 -23.69 42.85 -11.47
N GLN A 580 -23.87 43.45 -12.64
CA GLN A 580 -24.55 44.74 -12.81
C GLN A 580 -25.97 44.72 -12.25
N ASN A 581 -26.72 43.63 -12.47
CA ASN A 581 -28.08 43.52 -11.96
C ASN A 581 -28.10 43.47 -10.42
N LEU A 582 -27.14 42.79 -9.82
CA LEU A 582 -26.98 42.75 -8.36
C LEU A 582 -26.64 44.15 -7.80
N TYR A 583 -25.70 44.83 -8.45
CA TYR A 583 -25.28 46.19 -8.11
C TYR A 583 -26.47 47.16 -8.14
N GLU A 584 -27.24 47.17 -9.20
CA GLU A 584 -28.40 48.03 -9.38
C GLU A 584 -29.50 47.73 -8.34
N GLU A 585 -29.74 46.46 -8.03
CA GLU A 585 -30.74 46.08 -7.02
C GLU A 585 -30.30 46.48 -5.61
N LEU A 586 -29.00 46.40 -5.28
CA LEU A 586 -28.46 46.87 -4.00
C LEU A 586 -28.62 48.40 -3.86
N LEU A 587 -28.45 49.19 -4.96
CA LEU A 587 -28.69 50.62 -4.94
C LEU A 587 -30.16 50.99 -4.72
N ARG A 588 -31.11 50.11 -5.08
CA ARG A 588 -32.57 50.35 -4.87
C ARG A 588 -33.00 50.10 -3.44
N GLN A 589 -32.21 49.39 -2.66
CA GLN A 589 -32.55 49.10 -1.27
C GLN A 589 -32.34 50.33 -0.38
N PRO A 590 -33.19 50.52 0.64
CA PRO A 590 -33.14 51.75 1.46
C PRO A 590 -32.01 51.74 2.49
N GLU A 591 -31.47 50.56 2.85
CA GLU A 591 -30.47 50.38 3.91
C GLU A 591 -29.10 50.97 3.49
N PRO A 592 -28.43 51.73 4.38
CA PRO A 592 -27.08 52.28 4.12
C PRO A 592 -26.05 51.19 3.88
N GLU A 593 -26.22 50.03 4.48
CA GLU A 593 -25.37 48.85 4.29
C GLU A 593 -25.42 48.34 2.85
N ALA A 594 -26.61 48.36 2.21
CA ALA A 594 -26.79 47.99 0.81
C ALA A 594 -26.00 48.94 -0.11
N ARG A 595 -26.00 50.24 0.18
CA ARG A 595 -25.21 51.23 -0.58
C ARG A 595 -23.70 51.02 -0.37
N ARG A 596 -23.27 50.65 0.83
CA ARG A 596 -21.87 50.36 1.12
C ARG A 596 -21.40 49.16 0.28
N VAL A 597 -22.19 48.07 0.25
CA VAL A 597 -21.87 46.88 -0.57
C VAL A 597 -21.88 47.25 -2.05
N ALA A 598 -22.88 48.02 -2.53
CA ALA A 598 -22.92 48.49 -3.91
C ALA A 598 -21.68 49.32 -4.28
N SER A 599 -21.27 50.26 -3.42
CA SER A 599 -20.06 51.08 -3.68
C SER A 599 -18.79 50.22 -3.78
N ALA A 600 -18.69 49.13 -3.03
CA ALA A 600 -17.55 48.20 -3.17
C ALA A 600 -17.62 47.37 -4.46
N LEU A 601 -18.85 47.03 -4.90
CA LEU A 601 -19.08 46.31 -6.18
C LEU A 601 -18.89 47.18 -7.42
N GLU A 602 -18.98 48.49 -7.31
CA GLU A 602 -18.90 49.43 -8.42
C GLU A 602 -17.60 49.23 -9.25
N LEU A 603 -16.49 49.00 -8.60
CA LEU A 603 -15.20 48.74 -9.24
C LEU A 603 -15.25 47.51 -10.18
N TYR A 604 -16.07 46.51 -9.81
CA TYR A 604 -16.17 45.24 -10.56
C TYR A 604 -17.35 45.21 -11.55
N CYS A 605 -18.24 46.18 -11.47
CA CYS A 605 -19.39 46.33 -12.39
C CYS A 605 -19.14 47.37 -13.47
N THR A 606 -18.90 48.61 -13.07
CA THR A 606 -18.76 49.77 -13.98
C THR A 606 -17.29 50.25 -14.02
N GLY A 607 -16.49 49.85 -13.07
CA GLY A 607 -15.08 50.27 -12.97
C GLY A 607 -14.10 49.43 -13.83
N SER A 608 -12.82 49.59 -13.55
CA SER A 608 -11.72 49.00 -14.34
C SER A 608 -11.56 47.48 -14.17
N LEU A 609 -12.21 46.88 -13.19
CA LEU A 609 -12.10 45.44 -12.90
C LEU A 609 -13.35 44.64 -13.30
N ASN A 610 -14.05 45.07 -14.34
CA ASN A 610 -15.36 44.56 -14.77
C ASN A 610 -15.31 43.24 -15.58
N LEU A 611 -14.22 42.50 -15.53
CA LEU A 611 -14.04 41.24 -16.25
C LEU A 611 -15.19 40.24 -16.02
N PHE A 612 -15.69 40.15 -14.82
CA PHE A 612 -16.75 39.24 -14.39
C PHE A 612 -18.18 39.83 -14.47
N ASN A 613 -18.32 41.01 -15.06
CA ASN A 613 -19.62 41.66 -15.27
C ASN A 613 -20.16 41.44 -16.69
N HIS A 614 -19.93 40.28 -17.26
CA HIS A 614 -20.40 39.94 -18.60
C HIS A 614 -21.06 38.55 -18.58
N ARG A 615 -21.94 38.29 -19.54
CA ARG A 615 -22.49 36.95 -19.74
C ARG A 615 -21.40 36.00 -20.17
N THR A 616 -21.47 34.77 -19.74
CA THR A 616 -20.57 33.71 -20.19
C THR A 616 -20.69 33.51 -21.70
N ASN A 617 -19.60 33.59 -22.39
CA ASN A 617 -19.52 33.47 -23.85
C ASN A 617 -18.58 32.32 -24.31
N VAL A 618 -18.19 31.48 -23.36
CA VAL A 618 -17.31 30.31 -23.63
C VAL A 618 -18.13 29.05 -23.45
N GLU A 619 -18.21 28.26 -24.51
CA GLU A 619 -18.76 26.91 -24.43
C GLU A 619 -17.68 25.96 -23.93
N VAL A 620 -17.89 25.33 -22.78
CA VAL A 620 -16.96 24.39 -22.14
C VAL A 620 -17.49 22.97 -22.32
N SER A 621 -17.19 22.35 -23.46
CA SER A 621 -17.65 21.00 -23.80
C SER A 621 -16.57 19.93 -23.69
N ASN A 622 -15.27 20.33 -23.71
CA ASN A 622 -14.16 19.39 -23.68
C ASN A 622 -14.06 18.66 -22.33
N ARG A 623 -13.73 17.37 -22.37
CA ARG A 623 -13.53 16.57 -21.14
C ARG A 623 -12.26 16.94 -20.37
N LEU A 624 -11.26 17.53 -21.02
CA LEU A 624 -10.07 18.09 -20.41
C LEU A 624 -10.09 19.60 -20.51
N LEU A 625 -10.41 20.27 -19.41
CA LEU A 625 -10.61 21.70 -19.33
C LEU A 625 -9.59 22.34 -18.37
N CYS A 626 -8.94 23.39 -18.80
CA CYS A 626 -8.02 24.17 -17.98
C CYS A 626 -8.43 25.65 -17.99
N TYR A 627 -8.60 26.20 -16.82
CA TYR A 627 -8.82 27.64 -16.63
C TYR A 627 -7.49 28.31 -16.28
N ASP A 628 -6.90 29.02 -17.23
CA ASP A 628 -5.68 29.82 -17.02
C ASP A 628 -6.04 31.24 -16.54
N ILE A 629 -5.71 31.52 -15.28
CA ILE A 629 -5.93 32.81 -14.63
C ILE A 629 -4.65 33.55 -14.29
N LYS A 630 -3.52 33.16 -14.88
CA LYS A 630 -2.20 33.77 -14.64
C LYS A 630 -2.20 35.28 -14.89
N SER A 631 -2.92 35.73 -15.90
CA SER A 631 -2.98 37.12 -16.29
C SER A 631 -3.82 37.99 -15.35
N LEU A 632 -4.56 37.40 -14.42
CA LEU A 632 -5.33 38.16 -13.44
C LEU A 632 -4.40 38.80 -12.40
N GLY A 633 -4.55 40.08 -12.18
CA GLY A 633 -3.84 40.79 -11.12
C GLY A 633 -4.20 40.26 -9.74
N LYS A 634 -3.39 40.56 -8.74
CA LYS A 634 -3.49 39.99 -7.37
C LYS A 634 -4.90 40.08 -6.77
N MET A 635 -5.65 41.14 -7.02
CA MET A 635 -7.02 41.32 -6.52
C MET A 635 -8.00 40.39 -7.24
N LEU A 636 -7.96 40.31 -8.58
CA LEU A 636 -8.86 39.48 -9.36
C LEU A 636 -8.53 37.99 -9.25
N LYS A 637 -7.28 37.62 -8.90
CA LYS A 637 -6.86 36.23 -8.83
C LYS A 637 -7.65 35.44 -7.77
N LYS A 638 -7.85 36.01 -6.57
CA LYS A 638 -8.67 35.37 -5.52
C LYS A 638 -10.14 35.23 -5.95
N ILE A 639 -10.70 36.32 -6.50
CA ILE A 639 -12.07 36.34 -7.00
C ILE A 639 -12.22 35.33 -8.14
N GLY A 640 -11.30 35.30 -9.08
CA GLY A 640 -11.28 34.36 -10.18
C GLY A 640 -11.28 32.90 -9.70
N LEU A 641 -10.40 32.55 -8.74
CA LEU A 641 -10.37 31.21 -8.19
C LEU A 641 -11.71 30.82 -7.52
N LEU A 642 -12.35 31.75 -6.78
CA LEU A 642 -13.64 31.47 -6.17
C LEU A 642 -14.71 31.25 -7.24
N ILE A 643 -14.75 32.09 -8.29
CA ILE A 643 -15.68 31.94 -9.42
C ILE A 643 -15.45 30.61 -10.14
N LEU A 644 -14.18 30.22 -10.36
CA LEU A 644 -13.87 28.95 -10.98
C LEU A 644 -14.31 27.75 -10.13
N THR A 645 -14.20 27.85 -8.81
CA THR A 645 -14.69 26.79 -7.91
C THR A 645 -16.18 26.57 -8.09
N ASP A 646 -16.96 27.65 -8.23
CA ASP A 646 -18.38 27.60 -8.50
C ASP A 646 -18.70 27.04 -9.90
N GLN A 647 -17.95 27.42 -10.93
CA GLN A 647 -18.11 26.87 -12.27
C GLN A 647 -17.77 25.37 -12.33
N ILE A 648 -16.73 24.94 -11.60
CA ILE A 648 -16.37 23.53 -11.45
C ILE A 648 -17.51 22.78 -10.76
N TRP A 649 -18.12 23.36 -9.73
CA TRP A 649 -19.30 22.80 -9.09
C TRP A 649 -20.43 22.54 -10.09
N GLY A 650 -20.78 23.51 -10.93
CA GLY A 650 -21.78 23.35 -11.98
C GLY A 650 -21.45 22.21 -12.97
N ARG A 651 -20.15 22.00 -13.29
CA ARG A 651 -19.72 20.88 -14.13
C ARG A 651 -19.87 19.53 -13.43
N VAL A 652 -19.52 19.47 -12.16
CA VAL A 652 -19.66 18.26 -11.33
C VAL A 652 -21.12 17.84 -11.22
N THR A 653 -22.01 18.78 -10.97
CA THR A 653 -23.46 18.50 -10.89
C THR A 653 -24.01 17.95 -12.20
N ALA A 654 -23.67 18.57 -13.33
CA ALA A 654 -24.10 18.12 -14.65
C ALA A 654 -23.54 16.72 -15.01
N ASN A 655 -22.33 16.37 -14.55
CA ASN A 655 -21.73 15.06 -14.80
C ASN A 655 -22.33 13.94 -13.93
N ARG A 656 -22.79 14.27 -12.72
CA ARG A 656 -23.46 13.33 -11.82
C ARG A 656 -24.62 12.63 -12.50
N ASP A 657 -25.51 13.38 -13.14
CA ASP A 657 -26.70 12.84 -13.80
C ASP A 657 -26.35 11.91 -14.95
N ARG A 658 -25.16 12.08 -15.50
CA ARG A 658 -24.58 11.21 -16.54
C ARG A 658 -23.78 10.05 -15.98
N HIS A 659 -23.71 9.85 -14.67
CA HIS A 659 -22.86 8.88 -13.97
C HIS A 659 -21.37 8.98 -14.32
N LYS A 660 -20.90 10.20 -14.55
CA LYS A 660 -19.56 10.52 -15.00
C LYS A 660 -18.74 11.12 -13.85
N SER A 661 -17.55 10.59 -13.57
CA SER A 661 -16.66 11.17 -12.58
C SER A 661 -15.97 12.44 -13.09
N THR A 662 -15.71 13.37 -12.18
CA THR A 662 -14.99 14.61 -12.50
C THR A 662 -13.76 14.74 -11.61
N TRP A 663 -12.57 14.70 -12.22
CA TRP A 663 -11.31 14.97 -11.56
C TRP A 663 -11.06 16.48 -11.54
N VAL A 664 -10.84 17.03 -10.36
CA VAL A 664 -10.68 18.48 -10.18
C VAL A 664 -9.30 18.76 -9.59
N TYR A 665 -8.50 19.55 -10.28
CA TYR A 665 -7.17 19.97 -9.81
C TYR A 665 -7.16 21.46 -9.57
N GLN A 666 -6.91 21.87 -8.32
CA GLN A 666 -6.80 23.27 -7.92
C GLN A 666 -5.35 23.56 -7.50
N ASP A 667 -4.61 24.22 -8.37
CA ASP A 667 -3.24 24.65 -8.03
C ASP A 667 -3.27 25.91 -7.16
N GLU A 668 -2.22 26.11 -6.35
CA GLU A 668 -2.10 27.17 -5.35
C GLU A 668 -3.32 27.26 -4.40
N PHE A 669 -3.86 26.10 -4.01
CA PHE A 669 -5.09 25.96 -3.23
C PHE A 669 -5.11 26.80 -1.94
N HIS A 670 -3.93 27.04 -1.31
CA HIS A 670 -3.80 27.87 -0.12
C HIS A 670 -4.26 29.33 -0.32
N VAL A 671 -4.29 29.84 -1.57
CA VAL A 671 -4.73 31.21 -1.86
C VAL A 671 -6.21 31.39 -1.56
N LEU A 672 -7.04 30.39 -1.88
CA LEU A 672 -8.47 30.37 -1.53
C LEU A 672 -8.69 30.28 -0.02
N LEU A 673 -7.85 29.48 0.64
CA LEU A 673 -8.03 29.18 2.06
C LEU A 673 -7.47 30.28 2.99
N SER A 674 -6.80 31.29 2.44
CA SER A 674 -6.27 32.41 3.22
C SER A 674 -7.34 33.34 3.78
N ASP A 675 -8.57 33.24 3.31
CA ASP A 675 -9.74 33.99 3.77
C ASP A 675 -10.70 33.04 4.48
N PRO A 676 -11.12 33.26 5.74
CA PRO A 676 -11.92 32.30 6.51
C PRO A 676 -13.27 31.93 5.87
N GLN A 677 -13.95 32.87 5.25
CA GLN A 677 -15.28 32.61 4.67
C GLN A 677 -15.18 31.90 3.32
N VAL A 678 -14.21 32.30 2.49
CA VAL A 678 -13.92 31.59 1.24
C VAL A 678 -13.42 30.17 1.57
N GLY A 679 -12.61 30.03 2.61
CA GLY A 679 -12.20 28.75 3.15
C GLY A 679 -13.39 27.88 3.54
N ALA A 680 -14.33 28.41 4.31
CA ALA A 680 -15.54 27.70 4.70
C ALA A 680 -16.38 27.24 3.48
N TYR A 681 -16.56 28.12 2.47
CA TYR A 681 -17.22 27.76 1.21
C TYR A 681 -16.46 26.63 0.48
N CYS A 682 -15.15 26.72 0.36
CA CYS A 682 -14.34 25.68 -0.27
C CYS A 682 -14.44 24.35 0.48
N VAL A 683 -14.41 24.35 1.83
CA VAL A 683 -14.59 23.14 2.66
C VAL A 683 -15.92 22.48 2.37
N GLU A 684 -16.99 23.28 2.31
CA GLU A 684 -18.34 22.75 2.03
C GLU A 684 -18.42 22.13 0.64
N ILE A 685 -17.87 22.79 -0.38
CA ILE A 685 -17.83 22.26 -1.74
C ILE A 685 -17.00 20.98 -1.79
N PHE A 686 -15.82 20.88 -1.12
CA PHE A 686 -15.02 19.67 -1.04
C PHE A 686 -15.77 18.51 -0.38
N ARG A 687 -16.57 18.78 0.65
CA ARG A 687 -17.43 17.75 1.27
C ARG A 687 -18.52 17.25 0.31
N ARG A 688 -19.11 18.15 -0.47
CA ARG A 688 -20.16 17.82 -1.46
C ARG A 688 -19.60 17.07 -2.65
N PHE A 689 -18.41 17.38 -3.12
CA PHE A 689 -17.76 16.71 -4.25
C PHE A 689 -17.78 15.20 -4.12
N ARG A 690 -17.52 14.67 -2.93
CA ARG A 690 -17.57 13.21 -2.66
C ARG A 690 -18.91 12.59 -3.00
N LYS A 691 -20.03 13.24 -2.59
CA LYS A 691 -21.39 12.72 -2.83
C LYS A 691 -21.74 12.72 -4.32
N TRP A 692 -21.08 13.57 -5.09
CA TRP A 692 -21.40 13.87 -6.48
C TRP A 692 -20.43 13.27 -7.48
N GLY A 693 -19.55 12.34 -7.04
CA GLY A 693 -18.64 11.61 -7.91
C GLY A 693 -17.45 12.42 -8.41
N ALA A 694 -17.17 13.58 -7.77
CA ALA A 694 -15.97 14.34 -8.05
C ALA A 694 -14.80 13.88 -7.18
N ILE A 695 -13.59 14.05 -7.72
CA ILE A 695 -12.31 13.67 -7.11
C ILE A 695 -11.43 14.92 -7.06
N PRO A 696 -11.62 15.78 -6.07
CA PRO A 696 -10.86 17.02 -5.97
C PRO A 696 -9.44 16.75 -5.46
N SER A 697 -8.51 17.54 -5.97
CA SER A 697 -7.09 17.55 -5.59
C SER A 697 -6.62 18.99 -5.39
N GLY A 698 -6.31 19.35 -4.16
CA GLY A 698 -5.65 20.61 -3.82
C GLY A 698 -4.14 20.48 -3.93
N ILE A 699 -3.48 21.42 -4.61
CA ILE A 699 -2.03 21.45 -4.76
C ILE A 699 -1.50 22.68 -4.03
N THR A 700 -0.60 22.49 -3.06
CA THR A 700 -0.16 23.62 -2.22
C THR A 700 1.27 23.47 -1.73
N GLN A 701 1.92 24.60 -1.49
CA GLN A 701 3.30 24.70 -0.98
C GLN A 701 3.35 25.00 0.51
N ASN A 702 2.32 25.60 1.08
CA ASN A 702 2.32 26.12 2.45
C ASN A 702 1.28 25.39 3.29
N VAL A 703 1.75 24.39 4.04
CA VAL A 703 0.90 23.58 4.89
C VAL A 703 0.58 24.27 6.21
N LYS A 704 1.55 25.02 6.78
CA LYS A 704 1.36 25.70 8.06
C LYS A 704 0.20 26.69 8.03
N SER A 705 0.12 27.52 6.99
CA SER A 705 -0.99 28.46 6.84
C SER A 705 -2.35 27.77 6.61
N LEU A 706 -2.33 26.52 6.13
CA LEU A 706 -3.54 25.72 6.00
C LEU A 706 -4.03 25.22 7.37
N LEU A 707 -3.15 24.80 8.25
CA LEU A 707 -3.48 24.17 9.54
C LEU A 707 -3.73 25.17 10.67
N GLU A 708 -3.56 26.49 10.42
CA GLU A 708 -3.86 27.54 11.38
C GLU A 708 -5.38 27.81 11.53
N SER A 709 -6.22 27.27 10.63
CA SER A 709 -7.69 27.46 10.65
C SER A 709 -8.40 26.12 10.90
N SER A 710 -9.35 26.10 11.84
CA SER A 710 -10.16 24.93 12.18
C SER A 710 -11.00 24.42 11.01
N GLU A 711 -11.42 25.30 10.12
CA GLU A 711 -12.19 24.97 8.91
C GLU A 711 -11.31 24.14 7.97
N ILE A 712 -10.05 24.47 7.88
CA ILE A 712 -9.08 23.82 6.99
C ILE A 712 -8.58 22.51 7.56
N GLU A 713 -8.40 22.40 8.87
CA GLU A 713 -8.16 21.12 9.54
C GLU A 713 -9.21 20.08 9.12
N SER A 714 -10.46 20.53 8.95
CA SER A 714 -11.54 19.70 8.42
C SER A 714 -11.31 19.19 6.99
N ILE A 715 -10.56 19.88 6.13
CA ILE A 715 -10.21 19.38 4.78
C ILE A 715 -9.26 18.21 4.90
N PHE A 716 -8.23 18.30 5.75
CA PHE A 716 -7.30 17.19 5.98
C PHE A 716 -8.04 15.94 6.49
N GLY A 717 -8.97 16.11 7.44
CA GLY A 717 -9.80 15.01 7.95
C GLY A 717 -10.77 14.41 6.91
N ASN A 718 -10.99 15.09 5.79
CA ASN A 718 -11.83 14.63 4.68
C ASN A 718 -11.02 14.22 3.44
N CYS A 719 -9.70 14.07 3.53
CA CYS A 719 -8.84 13.63 2.45
C CYS A 719 -8.22 12.28 2.82
N ASP A 720 -8.62 11.21 2.13
CA ASP A 720 -8.00 9.90 2.29
C ASP A 720 -6.77 9.72 1.37
N PHE A 721 -6.46 10.72 0.53
CA PHE A 721 -5.30 10.71 -0.36
C PHE A 721 -4.41 11.92 -0.10
N LEU A 722 -3.18 11.68 0.41
CA LEU A 722 -2.18 12.73 0.62
C LEU A 722 -0.88 12.32 -0.08
N TYR A 723 -0.45 13.12 -1.05
CA TYR A 723 0.82 12.93 -1.74
C TYR A 723 1.81 13.97 -1.22
N MET A 724 2.61 13.58 -0.19
CA MET A 724 3.53 14.47 0.48
C MET A 724 4.94 14.31 -0.06
N LEU A 725 5.47 15.37 -0.63
CA LEU A 725 6.85 15.54 -1.04
C LEU A 725 7.65 16.27 0.06
N SER A 726 8.87 16.73 -0.26
CA SER A 726 9.70 17.45 0.70
C SER A 726 8.96 18.62 1.36
N GLN A 727 9.04 18.72 2.68
CA GLN A 727 8.36 19.73 3.51
C GLN A 727 9.35 20.73 4.14
N ALA A 728 8.91 21.96 4.34
CA ALA A 728 9.67 22.96 5.07
C ALA A 728 9.83 22.59 6.56
N ALA A 729 10.91 23.06 7.20
CA ALA A 729 11.19 22.73 8.60
C ALA A 729 10.04 23.09 9.56
N GLY A 730 9.38 24.24 9.32
CA GLY A 730 8.27 24.71 10.17
C GLY A 730 6.95 23.95 9.97
N ASP A 731 6.78 23.24 8.85
CA ASP A 731 5.55 22.50 8.55
C ASP A 731 5.58 21.06 9.07
N ARG A 732 6.77 20.54 9.36
CA ARG A 732 7.01 19.13 9.71
C ARG A 732 6.38 18.72 11.02
N GLU A 733 6.59 19.51 12.06
CA GLU A 733 6.05 19.23 13.41
C GLU A 733 4.52 19.31 13.42
N VAL A 734 4.00 20.30 12.70
CA VAL A 734 2.55 20.50 12.58
C VAL A 734 1.92 19.32 11.84
N LEU A 735 2.49 18.88 10.72
CA LEU A 735 2.04 17.69 9.97
C LEU A 735 2.17 16.42 10.81
N ALA A 736 3.28 16.25 11.54
CA ALA A 736 3.48 15.07 12.36
C ALA A 736 2.40 14.94 13.44
N SER A 737 2.02 16.05 14.10
CA SER A 737 0.99 16.03 15.13
C SER A 737 -0.41 15.78 14.59
N HIS A 738 -0.76 16.37 13.44
CA HIS A 738 -2.11 16.25 12.86
C HIS A 738 -2.37 14.92 12.15
N LEU A 739 -1.35 14.36 11.51
CA LEU A 739 -1.47 13.11 10.74
C LEU A 739 -1.00 11.89 11.53
N GLY A 740 -0.54 12.04 12.78
CA GLY A 740 0.00 10.94 13.57
C GLY A 740 1.23 10.30 12.94
N ILE A 741 2.08 11.09 12.25
CA ILE A 741 3.25 10.60 11.52
C ILE A 741 4.38 10.29 12.50
N SER A 742 4.94 9.09 12.43
CA SER A 742 6.11 8.73 13.24
C SER A 742 7.36 9.53 12.84
N PRO A 743 8.35 9.72 13.73
CA PRO A 743 9.62 10.36 13.40
C PRO A 743 10.34 9.68 12.22
N HIS A 744 10.18 8.37 12.08
CA HIS A 744 10.75 7.61 10.97
C HIS A 744 10.03 7.93 9.64
N GLN A 745 8.71 7.96 9.63
CA GLN A 745 7.92 8.39 8.47
C GLN A 745 8.24 9.84 8.09
N LEU A 746 8.39 10.72 9.09
CA LEU A 746 8.74 12.12 8.89
C LEU A 746 10.09 12.28 8.15
N SER A 747 11.05 11.36 8.34
CA SER A 747 12.35 11.39 7.65
C SER A 747 12.21 11.34 6.13
N TYR A 748 11.20 10.67 5.59
CA TYR A 748 10.93 10.58 4.15
C TYR A 748 10.43 11.87 3.51
N VAL A 749 10.02 12.85 4.31
CA VAL A 749 9.59 14.18 3.82
C VAL A 749 10.49 15.29 4.31
N THR A 750 11.51 14.98 5.15
CA THR A 750 12.43 16.00 5.68
C THR A 750 13.73 16.09 4.90
N HIS A 751 14.25 14.99 4.42
CA HIS A 751 15.53 14.89 3.72
C HIS A 751 15.35 14.29 2.30
N SER A 752 14.12 14.37 1.77
CA SER A 752 13.77 13.80 0.48
C SER A 752 14.26 14.66 -0.68
N GLY A 753 14.69 14.00 -1.74
CA GLY A 753 14.97 14.61 -3.02
C GLY A 753 13.70 14.97 -3.79
N SER A 754 13.86 15.56 -4.98
CA SER A 754 12.71 15.80 -5.88
C SER A 754 12.09 14.47 -6.32
N GLY A 755 10.78 14.34 -6.17
CA GLY A 755 10.04 13.12 -6.49
C GLY A 755 10.10 12.02 -5.41
N GLU A 756 10.57 12.35 -4.21
CA GLU A 756 10.59 11.44 -3.07
C GLU A 756 9.67 11.96 -1.96
N GLY A 757 9.02 11.06 -1.24
CA GLY A 757 8.07 11.48 -0.21
C GLY A 757 7.30 10.36 0.46
N LEU A 758 6.13 10.71 0.98
CA LEU A 758 5.23 9.82 1.70
C LEU A 758 3.81 9.91 1.11
N LEU A 759 3.26 8.80 0.69
CA LEU A 759 1.91 8.68 0.16
C LEU A 759 0.99 8.11 1.23
N PHE A 760 -0.10 8.82 1.54
CA PHE A 760 -1.22 8.30 2.31
C PHE A 760 -2.35 7.87 1.37
N TYR A 761 -2.84 6.67 1.58
CA TYR A 761 -3.99 6.11 0.90
C TYR A 761 -4.90 5.43 1.95
N GLY A 762 -5.94 6.14 2.38
CA GLY A 762 -6.69 5.78 3.58
C GLY A 762 -5.77 5.73 4.81
N ASP A 763 -5.83 4.66 5.55
CA ASP A 763 -5.01 4.43 6.75
C ASP A 763 -3.57 3.96 6.43
N THR A 764 -3.19 3.92 5.14
CA THR A 764 -1.91 3.37 4.73
C THR A 764 -0.93 4.48 4.35
N ALA A 765 0.21 4.57 5.03
CA ALA A 765 1.31 5.47 4.68
C ALA A 765 2.45 4.68 4.04
N ILE A 766 2.86 5.05 2.82
CA ILE A 766 3.91 4.37 2.04
C ILE A 766 4.95 5.38 1.60
N PRO A 767 6.23 5.20 1.99
CA PRO A 767 7.30 6.02 1.43
C PRO A 767 7.50 5.68 -0.05
N PHE A 768 7.63 6.70 -0.89
CA PHE A 768 7.75 6.50 -2.33
C PHE A 768 8.94 7.25 -2.94
N VAL A 769 9.38 6.73 -4.08
CA VAL A 769 10.36 7.36 -4.98
C VAL A 769 9.77 7.34 -6.39
N ASP A 770 9.66 8.50 -7.00
CA ASP A 770 9.20 8.67 -8.38
C ASP A 770 10.29 9.31 -9.23
N ARG A 771 11.10 8.48 -9.88
CA ARG A 771 12.17 8.90 -10.78
C ARG A 771 11.73 8.71 -12.23
N PHE A 772 10.99 9.67 -12.74
CA PHE A 772 10.51 9.63 -14.11
C PHE A 772 11.69 9.77 -15.11
N PRO A 773 11.72 8.99 -16.21
CA PRO A 773 12.76 9.10 -17.23
C PRO A 773 12.78 10.48 -17.88
N ARG A 774 13.94 11.12 -17.92
CA ARG A 774 14.10 12.49 -18.47
C ARG A 774 14.16 12.55 -19.99
N ASP A 775 14.40 11.43 -20.63
CA ASP A 775 14.54 11.23 -22.08
C ASP A 775 13.20 10.98 -22.79
N THR A 776 12.11 11.53 -22.26
CA THR A 776 10.75 11.28 -22.75
C THR A 776 10.02 12.58 -23.07
N GLU A 777 9.15 12.58 -24.10
CA GLU A 777 8.26 13.70 -24.42
C GLU A 777 7.38 14.04 -23.21
N LEU A 778 6.89 13.00 -22.52
CA LEU A 778 6.11 13.16 -21.31
C LEU A 778 6.85 13.93 -20.22
N TYR A 779 8.14 13.65 -20.00
CA TYR A 779 8.91 14.41 -19.02
C TYR A 779 8.95 15.90 -19.35
N ALA A 780 9.18 16.25 -20.62
CA ALA A 780 9.20 17.65 -21.08
C ALA A 780 7.84 18.35 -20.88
N LEU A 781 6.73 17.64 -21.06
CA LEU A 781 5.38 18.15 -20.82
C LEU A 781 5.05 18.30 -19.33
N LEU A 782 5.58 17.40 -18.49
CA LEU A 782 5.29 17.38 -17.06
C LEU A 782 6.17 18.35 -16.26
N THR A 783 7.42 18.59 -16.70
CA THR A 783 8.37 19.44 -15.97
C THR A 783 7.97 20.92 -15.97
N THR A 784 8.19 21.57 -14.84
CA THR A 784 8.07 23.05 -14.72
C THR A 784 9.44 23.73 -14.62
N LYS A 785 10.55 22.95 -14.60
CA LYS A 785 11.90 23.49 -14.46
C LYS A 785 12.36 24.16 -15.73
N PRO A 786 12.81 25.45 -15.67
CA PRO A 786 13.29 26.16 -16.85
C PRO A 786 14.51 25.53 -17.50
N GLU A 787 15.37 24.89 -16.72
CA GLU A 787 16.60 24.24 -17.16
C GLU A 787 16.31 23.04 -18.07
N ASP A 788 15.28 22.28 -17.75
CA ASP A 788 14.87 21.10 -18.53
C ASP A 788 14.13 21.53 -19.81
N LYS A 789 13.44 22.68 -19.83
CA LYS A 789 12.77 23.27 -21.00
C LYS A 789 13.73 23.96 -21.98
N ALA A 790 14.93 24.32 -21.54
CA ALA A 790 15.94 25.02 -22.40
C ALA A 790 16.72 24.03 -23.28
N ASN A 791 16.77 22.76 -22.95
CA ASN A 791 17.44 21.74 -23.74
C ASN A 791 16.65 21.39 -25.03
N ASP A 792 15.31 21.40 -24.98
CA ASP A 792 14.48 21.16 -26.17
C ASP A 792 14.60 22.27 -27.23
N ARG A 793 14.89 23.52 -26.84
CA ARG A 793 15.07 24.65 -27.77
C ARG A 793 16.43 24.68 -28.49
N LYS A 794 17.34 23.78 -28.12
CA LYS A 794 18.66 23.69 -28.80
C LYS A 794 18.71 22.57 -29.84
N GLU A 795 17.68 21.73 -29.89
CA GLU A 795 17.57 20.65 -30.88
C GLU A 795 16.54 20.96 -31.98
N GLU A 796 15.79 22.07 -31.90
CA GLU A 796 15.06 22.70 -33.01
C GLU A 796 15.97 23.80 -33.70
#